data_d56c4608b0f4e4a91d745556041b53f9
#
_entry.id   d56c4608b0f4e4a91d745556041b53f9
#
_cell.length_a   1.000
_cell.length_b   1.000
_cell.length_c   1.000
_cell.angle_alpha   90.00
_cell.angle_beta   90.00
_cell.angle_gamma   90.00
#
_symmetry.space_group_name_H-M   'P 1'
#
loop_
_entity.id
_entity.type
_entity.pdbx_description
1 polymer ?
#
loop_
_entity_poly.entity_id
_entity_poly.type
_entity_poly.pdbx_seq_one_letter_code
_entity_poly.pdbx_strand_id
1 'polypeptide(L)'
;MLDAVVSFVVEKLGDFLINEAMFLGGVKKKVKRFKDELGWMQCYIANAEEKQIDNPMIEKWLSDITEISYGIEDVLDKFILQVKQGRFSSMASSINGKLYKVGKEIEDFETRIDDLTRRRELYGLQALADKTEKGNSNATTTLGRLKQLRRATSFSVEERIIGFEDDAARLLAKLLDGEPRRSIISIYGMGGLGKTTLARKLYHTHEVKLKFNRRAWVYVSQDYSTRDLLIRIVQSFGFTTAKTEELKQMTEEDLERYLHGSLHRCSYLVVIDDVWQKGAWESLKRAFPDGKNGSRVIITTRIKEVAERSDERTHAHRLRFLRLDESWQLFCEKSFGNPDANDADAELKTLGREMVQKCGGLPLAIVVLGGLLSTKSKLQEWKRVHEHIWQNLRDDSVHVSYLLALSFNDLPYQLKVCFLYLSLFPEDFEIDVEKLIRLWIAEGFIPQGRYQILEDTAKDNFDELVDRSLIHIEKRSWGRVATCRVHDLLRDLAIQKAKELKFLHIYDQSKPSMHDPSSTSTCRRQSLYSVPDMCLLLQISNPNTLSILFFNPNSQSPGIPENFPLLYKNFMFLRVVNLDGYCDASGTLSEGIEKLIHLKYLGLRKSGVRELPSSILNLRRLETLDLFSRGKHVELPNKVYKLQELKHLFGLFSGHLQIGSLTKLQSLKFVNNESWSKINPEKFVNLRELAIYSKLGAEAKIFRFDSVAKLPRLEQLSVRLSPGDSFASLQPLYCYIDAVLPNLKCLMLKGTCLRDDPMPLLGKFPHLMILYVRSNFYYGKKIVCKARDFPRVEVVKLANDYRLEEWQVEEGAMPRLKGLSVPQNSRLRIPERLRSIPPPVEWEFETDWFNLLF
;
A
#
# COMPACT_ATOMS: atom_id res chain seq x y z
N MET A 1 19.88 -13.92 -3.83
CA MET A 1 18.83 -13.77 -2.80
C MET A 1 19.39 -13.42 -1.44
N LEU A 2 20.34 -14.19 -0.95
CA LEU A 2 21.05 -13.90 0.30
C LEU A 2 21.73 -12.53 0.27
N ASP A 3 22.20 -12.12 -0.90
CA ASP A 3 22.72 -10.78 -1.15
C ASP A 3 21.81 -9.66 -0.59
N ALA A 4 20.50 -9.77 -0.73
CA ALA A 4 19.56 -8.79 -0.18
C ALA A 4 19.60 -8.71 1.35
N VAL A 5 19.71 -9.85 2.04
CA VAL A 5 19.79 -9.90 3.52
C VAL A 5 21.12 -9.34 4.00
N VAL A 6 22.21 -9.75 3.37
CA VAL A 6 23.56 -9.29 3.74
C VAL A 6 23.72 -7.79 3.47
N SER A 7 23.24 -7.31 2.30
CA SER A 7 23.25 -5.88 1.95
C SER A 7 22.49 -5.05 2.99
N PHE A 8 21.30 -5.51 3.38
CA PHE A 8 20.51 -4.86 4.42
C PHE A 8 21.26 -4.75 5.75
N VAL A 9 21.91 -5.84 6.18
CA VAL A 9 22.68 -5.83 7.44
C VAL A 9 23.91 -4.94 7.33
N VAL A 10 24.64 -4.98 6.22
CA VAL A 10 25.82 -4.12 5.96
C VAL A 10 25.43 -2.63 6.01
N GLU A 11 24.30 -2.26 5.44
CA GLU A 11 23.79 -0.89 5.48
C GLU A 11 23.41 -0.48 6.90
N LYS A 12 22.69 -1.35 7.62
CA LYS A 12 22.34 -1.11 9.04
C LYS A 12 23.58 -0.94 9.94
N LEU A 13 24.64 -1.71 9.69
CA LEU A 13 25.94 -1.52 10.35
C LEU A 13 26.53 -0.14 10.02
N GLY A 14 26.39 0.32 8.78
CA GLY A 14 26.80 1.68 8.37
C GLY A 14 26.06 2.75 9.13
N ASP A 15 24.76 2.67 9.23
CA ASP A 15 23.91 3.60 9.97
C ASP A 15 24.24 3.60 11.48
N PHE A 16 24.47 2.44 12.05
CA PHE A 16 24.90 2.30 13.45
C PHE A 16 26.23 3.04 13.69
N LEU A 17 27.21 2.90 12.79
CA LEU A 17 28.51 3.57 12.88
C LEU A 17 28.40 5.10 12.82
N ILE A 18 27.40 5.62 12.12
CA ILE A 18 27.14 7.06 11.98
C ILE A 18 26.39 7.60 13.20
N ASN A 19 25.33 6.91 13.63
CA ASN A 19 24.34 7.47 14.57
C ASN A 19 24.60 7.12 16.05
N GLU A 20 25.18 5.95 16.33
CA GLU A 20 25.31 5.42 17.71
C GLU A 20 26.78 5.30 18.18
N ALA A 21 27.73 5.71 17.36
CA ALA A 21 29.18 5.50 17.58
C ALA A 21 29.79 6.30 18.73
N MET A 22 29.00 7.06 19.47
CA MET A 22 29.54 7.94 20.55
C MET A 22 29.99 7.20 21.82
N PHE A 23 29.75 5.89 21.96
CA PHE A 23 29.75 5.30 23.30
C PHE A 23 30.86 4.32 23.70
N LEU A 24 31.51 3.60 22.76
CA LEU A 24 32.61 2.70 23.15
C LEU A 24 33.55 2.48 21.94
N GLY A 25 34.76 3.00 21.98
CA GLY A 25 35.75 2.94 20.89
C GLY A 25 36.10 1.54 20.42
N GLY A 26 36.04 0.50 21.31
CA GLY A 26 36.28 -0.90 20.96
C GLY A 26 35.16 -1.52 20.11
N VAL A 27 33.88 -1.21 20.41
CA VAL A 27 32.71 -1.73 19.67
C VAL A 27 32.68 -1.15 18.26
N LYS A 28 33.01 0.13 18.10
CA LYS A 28 33.04 0.78 16.79
C LYS A 28 34.01 0.08 15.82
N LYS A 29 35.19 -0.33 16.29
CA LYS A 29 36.18 -1.01 15.46
C LYS A 29 35.67 -2.39 15.01
N LYS A 30 35.04 -3.14 15.91
CA LYS A 30 34.47 -4.47 15.62
C LYS A 30 33.27 -4.39 14.66
N VAL A 31 32.36 -3.43 14.86
CA VAL A 31 31.22 -3.20 13.95
C VAL A 31 31.71 -2.80 12.55
N LYS A 32 32.75 -1.98 12.46
CA LYS A 32 33.38 -1.64 11.17
C LYS A 32 33.92 -2.88 10.48
N ARG A 33 34.62 -3.76 11.22
CA ARG A 33 35.12 -5.02 10.70
C ARG A 33 33.99 -5.91 10.16
N PHE A 34 32.89 -6.08 10.92
CA PHE A 34 31.72 -6.84 10.44
C PHE A 34 31.17 -6.29 9.12
N LYS A 35 31.04 -4.96 9.03
CA LYS A 35 30.61 -4.31 7.82
C LYS A 35 31.52 -4.63 6.64
N ASP A 36 32.83 -4.50 6.84
CA ASP A 36 33.82 -4.69 5.79
C ASP A 36 33.84 -6.19 5.35
N GLU A 37 33.83 -7.16 6.28
CA GLU A 37 33.84 -8.58 5.98
C GLU A 37 32.53 -9.05 5.28
N LEU A 38 31.37 -8.63 5.78
CA LEU A 38 30.10 -8.94 5.11
C LEU A 38 30.03 -8.32 3.72
N GLY A 39 30.55 -7.09 3.55
CA GLY A 39 30.68 -6.45 2.25
C GLY A 39 31.57 -7.22 1.27
N TRP A 40 32.69 -7.82 1.76
CA TRP A 40 33.50 -8.71 0.96
C TRP A 40 32.75 -10.00 0.59
N MET A 41 31.99 -10.60 1.52
CA MET A 41 31.22 -11.81 1.26
C MET A 41 30.16 -11.61 0.19
N GLN A 42 29.56 -10.40 0.09
CA GLN A 42 28.61 -10.07 -0.97
C GLN A 42 29.15 -10.31 -2.38
N CYS A 43 30.43 -10.01 -2.62
CA CYS A 43 31.06 -10.23 -3.93
C CYS A 43 31.07 -11.70 -4.38
N TYR A 44 30.87 -12.63 -3.45
CA TYR A 44 30.92 -14.08 -3.72
C TYR A 44 29.55 -14.74 -3.69
N ILE A 45 28.55 -14.10 -3.06
CA ILE A 45 27.21 -14.68 -2.88
C ILE A 45 26.56 -15.01 -4.23
N ALA A 46 26.63 -14.13 -5.22
CA ALA A 46 26.02 -14.37 -6.53
C ALA A 46 26.59 -15.63 -7.21
N ASN A 47 27.91 -15.83 -7.14
CA ASN A 47 28.57 -17.03 -7.69
C ASN A 47 28.22 -18.29 -6.87
N ALA A 48 28.07 -18.14 -5.56
CA ALA A 48 27.67 -19.24 -4.67
C ALA A 48 26.21 -19.64 -4.90
N GLU A 49 25.30 -18.68 -5.07
CA GLU A 49 23.89 -18.93 -5.38
C GLU A 49 23.72 -19.67 -6.73
N GLU A 50 24.53 -19.37 -7.72
CA GLU A 50 24.53 -20.07 -9.02
C GLU A 50 24.96 -21.54 -8.87
N LYS A 51 25.94 -21.80 -8.00
CA LYS A 51 26.50 -23.14 -7.77
C LYS A 51 25.78 -23.94 -6.67
N GLN A 52 24.82 -23.35 -5.98
CA GLN A 52 24.12 -23.96 -4.85
C GLN A 52 23.38 -25.25 -5.23
N ILE A 53 22.80 -25.30 -6.44
CA ILE A 53 21.95 -26.40 -6.92
C ILE A 53 22.72 -27.75 -6.91
N ASP A 54 24.02 -27.68 -7.17
CA ASP A 54 24.86 -28.88 -7.34
C ASP A 54 25.80 -29.18 -6.14
N ASN A 55 25.80 -28.30 -5.11
CA ASN A 55 26.79 -28.44 -4.03
C ASN A 55 26.21 -28.13 -2.62
N PRO A 56 25.91 -29.15 -1.81
CA PRO A 56 25.39 -29.00 -0.45
C PRO A 56 26.29 -28.18 0.51
N MET A 57 27.61 -28.13 0.25
CA MET A 57 28.54 -27.37 1.08
C MET A 57 28.38 -25.86 0.82
N ILE A 58 28.08 -25.47 -0.41
CA ILE A 58 27.79 -24.08 -0.77
C ILE A 58 26.45 -23.66 -0.19
N GLU A 59 25.45 -24.53 -0.22
CA GLU A 59 24.16 -24.28 0.43
C GLU A 59 24.33 -24.03 1.94
N LYS A 60 25.15 -24.88 2.60
CA LYS A 60 25.45 -24.67 4.02
C LYS A 60 26.19 -23.39 4.29
N TRP A 61 27.16 -22.99 3.46
CA TRP A 61 27.88 -21.72 3.56
C TRP A 61 26.95 -20.52 3.44
N LEU A 62 26.03 -20.52 2.48
CA LEU A 62 25.01 -19.48 2.32
C LEU A 62 24.08 -19.40 3.53
N SER A 63 23.65 -20.56 4.07
CA SER A 63 22.84 -20.61 5.29
C SER A 63 23.58 -20.04 6.50
N ASP A 64 24.86 -20.35 6.67
CA ASP A 64 25.69 -19.86 7.76
C ASP A 64 25.90 -18.34 7.69
N ILE A 65 26.08 -17.75 6.48
CA ILE A 65 26.13 -16.31 6.28
C ILE A 65 24.81 -15.66 6.69
N THR A 66 23.67 -16.25 6.31
CA THR A 66 22.34 -15.75 6.69
C THR A 66 22.21 -15.69 8.21
N GLU A 67 22.57 -16.76 8.88
CA GLU A 67 22.49 -16.87 10.35
C GLU A 67 23.40 -15.84 11.05
N ILE A 68 24.64 -15.70 10.58
CA ILE A 68 25.58 -14.70 11.11
C ILE A 68 25.08 -13.29 10.88
N SER A 69 24.56 -12.99 9.70
CA SER A 69 24.03 -11.66 9.39
C SER A 69 22.89 -11.28 10.33
N TYR A 70 21.95 -12.18 10.56
CA TYR A 70 20.87 -11.98 11.53
C TYR A 70 21.38 -11.91 12.97
N GLY A 71 22.36 -12.74 13.34
CA GLY A 71 22.95 -12.73 14.68
C GLY A 71 23.66 -11.43 15.01
N ILE A 72 24.38 -10.85 14.06
CA ILE A 72 25.03 -9.53 14.21
C ILE A 72 23.95 -8.44 14.41
N GLU A 73 22.86 -8.48 13.66
CA GLU A 73 21.75 -7.55 13.85
C GLU A 73 21.18 -7.66 15.27
N ASP A 74 20.98 -8.87 15.78
CA ASP A 74 20.45 -9.11 17.12
C ASP A 74 21.37 -8.59 18.22
N VAL A 75 22.68 -8.79 18.07
CA VAL A 75 23.67 -8.29 19.02
C VAL A 75 23.69 -6.77 19.05
N LEU A 76 23.57 -6.10 17.92
CA LEU A 76 23.47 -4.65 17.86
C LEU A 76 22.21 -4.14 18.56
N ASP A 77 21.05 -4.77 18.29
CA ASP A 77 19.79 -4.37 18.93
C ASP A 77 19.82 -4.63 20.44
N LYS A 78 20.43 -5.74 20.91
CA LYS A 78 20.71 -5.99 22.34
C LYS A 78 21.63 -4.93 22.95
N PHE A 79 22.70 -4.56 22.25
CA PHE A 79 23.63 -3.52 22.70
C PHE A 79 22.89 -2.19 22.90
N ILE A 80 22.09 -1.77 21.93
CA ILE A 80 21.29 -0.55 22.01
C ILE A 80 20.33 -0.59 23.22
N LEU A 81 19.67 -1.74 23.42
CA LEU A 81 18.77 -1.97 24.54
C LEU A 81 19.46 -1.75 25.87
N GLN A 82 20.63 -2.37 26.05
CA GLN A 82 21.39 -2.33 27.30
C GLN A 82 21.95 -0.95 27.62
N VAL A 83 22.50 -0.26 26.61
CA VAL A 83 23.00 1.12 26.76
C VAL A 83 21.89 2.08 27.17
N LYS A 84 20.68 1.94 26.60
CA LYS A 84 19.54 2.81 26.94
C LYS A 84 18.96 2.50 28.32
N GLN A 85 18.84 1.23 28.68
CA GLN A 85 18.40 0.83 30.03
C GLN A 85 19.40 1.28 31.11
N GLY A 86 20.70 1.26 30.81
CA GLY A 86 21.74 1.71 31.72
C GLY A 86 21.71 3.20 32.04
N ARG A 87 21.19 4.04 31.15
CA ARG A 87 21.04 5.48 31.43
C ARG A 87 19.93 5.82 32.43
N PHE A 88 18.99 4.88 32.66
CA PHE A 88 17.86 5.06 33.58
C PHE A 88 18.04 4.34 34.93
N SER A 89 19.09 3.52 35.06
CA SER A 89 19.34 2.72 36.27
C SER A 89 20.57 3.21 37.01
N SER A 90 20.41 3.52 38.31
CA SER A 90 21.52 3.88 39.20
C SER A 90 22.46 2.71 39.57
N MET A 91 22.23 1.51 39.01
CA MET A 91 23.04 0.29 39.29
C MET A 91 24.13 0.05 38.23
N ALA A 92 25.22 0.75 38.28
CA ALA A 92 26.36 0.60 37.33
C ALA A 92 26.98 -0.81 37.29
N SER A 93 26.92 -1.60 38.37
CA SER A 93 27.52 -2.95 38.46
C SER A 93 26.75 -4.00 37.60
N SER A 94 25.42 -3.92 37.52
CA SER A 94 24.61 -4.84 36.70
C SER A 94 24.76 -4.58 35.20
N ILE A 95 25.10 -3.35 34.82
CA ILE A 95 25.27 -2.94 33.41
C ILE A 95 26.59 -3.46 32.85
N ASN A 96 27.65 -3.44 33.61
CA ASN A 96 28.97 -3.94 33.19
C ASN A 96 28.94 -5.43 32.88
N GLY A 97 28.19 -6.25 33.65
CA GLY A 97 28.03 -7.68 33.39
C GLY A 97 27.24 -7.98 32.10
N LYS A 98 26.24 -7.14 31.78
CA LYS A 98 25.44 -7.31 30.55
C LYS A 98 26.19 -6.85 29.31
N LEU A 99 26.93 -5.74 29.40
CA LEU A 99 27.80 -5.25 28.32
C LEU A 99 28.96 -6.20 28.04
N TYR A 100 29.50 -6.88 29.08
CA TYR A 100 30.50 -7.92 28.93
C TYR A 100 29.98 -9.12 28.14
N LYS A 101 28.74 -9.57 28.40
CA LYS A 101 28.08 -10.64 27.62
C LYS A 101 27.94 -10.28 26.14
N VAL A 102 27.49 -9.07 25.83
CA VAL A 102 27.40 -8.60 24.44
C VAL A 102 28.79 -8.51 23.79
N GLY A 103 29.79 -8.06 24.54
CA GLY A 103 31.17 -8.06 24.05
C GLY A 103 31.67 -9.46 23.66
N LYS A 104 31.33 -10.50 24.44
CA LYS A 104 31.64 -11.88 24.15
C LYS A 104 30.86 -12.41 22.93
N GLU A 105 29.56 -12.09 22.80
CA GLU A 105 28.76 -12.44 21.61
C GLU A 105 29.38 -11.82 20.33
N ILE A 106 29.89 -10.59 20.42
CA ILE A 106 30.60 -9.92 19.32
C ILE A 106 31.88 -10.69 18.95
N GLU A 107 32.66 -11.18 19.92
CA GLU A 107 33.90 -11.97 19.70
C GLU A 107 33.60 -13.34 19.07
N ASP A 108 32.52 -13.99 19.47
CA ASP A 108 32.04 -15.22 18.85
C ASP A 108 31.70 -14.99 17.36
N PHE A 109 31.05 -13.89 17.00
CA PHE A 109 30.74 -13.57 15.60
C PHE A 109 32.00 -13.23 14.79
N GLU A 110 33.02 -12.58 15.39
CA GLU A 110 34.32 -12.37 14.74
C GLU A 110 34.94 -13.71 14.33
N THR A 111 34.97 -14.69 15.25
CA THR A 111 35.52 -16.02 15.00
C THR A 111 34.75 -16.75 13.91
N ARG A 112 33.40 -16.70 13.94
CA ARG A 112 32.53 -17.32 12.93
C ARG A 112 32.72 -16.74 11.54
N ILE A 113 32.90 -15.43 11.45
CA ILE A 113 33.17 -14.73 10.18
C ILE A 113 34.53 -15.17 9.62
N ASP A 114 35.56 -15.25 10.45
CA ASP A 114 36.89 -15.71 10.03
C ASP A 114 36.85 -17.16 9.49
N ASP A 115 36.08 -18.03 10.14
CA ASP A 115 35.86 -19.38 9.67
C ASP A 115 35.13 -19.46 8.32
N LEU A 116 34.11 -18.61 8.11
CA LEU A 116 33.40 -18.51 6.83
C LEU A 116 34.29 -17.99 5.70
N THR A 117 35.15 -17.03 6.00
CA THR A 117 36.14 -16.50 5.04
C THR A 117 37.12 -17.57 4.61
N ARG A 118 37.62 -18.42 5.55
CA ARG A 118 38.49 -19.57 5.22
C ARG A 118 37.77 -20.63 4.38
N ARG A 119 36.52 -20.98 4.74
CA ARG A 119 35.73 -21.97 3.99
C ARG A 119 35.45 -21.54 2.56
N ARG A 120 35.29 -20.24 2.30
CA ARG A 120 35.13 -19.71 0.95
C ARG A 120 36.26 -20.11 0.00
N GLU A 121 37.51 -20.04 0.51
CA GLU A 121 38.71 -20.43 -0.26
C GLU A 121 38.72 -21.93 -0.57
N LEU A 122 38.33 -22.76 0.41
CA LEU A 122 38.22 -24.21 0.27
C LEU A 122 37.16 -24.63 -0.77
N TYR A 123 36.06 -23.85 -0.91
CA TYR A 123 34.98 -24.17 -1.84
C TYR A 123 35.19 -23.57 -3.25
N GLY A 124 36.34 -22.95 -3.49
CA GLY A 124 36.71 -22.41 -4.81
C GLY A 124 35.75 -21.36 -5.35
N LEU A 125 35.14 -20.56 -4.46
CA LEU A 125 34.25 -19.48 -4.83
C LEU A 125 35.07 -18.30 -5.35
N GLN A 126 34.76 -17.84 -6.58
CA GLN A 126 35.41 -16.69 -7.19
C GLN A 126 34.56 -15.46 -7.05
N ALA A 127 35.15 -14.29 -6.79
CA ALA A 127 34.47 -13.01 -6.88
C ALA A 127 34.05 -12.78 -8.35
N LEU A 128 32.81 -12.39 -8.56
CA LEU A 128 32.44 -11.81 -9.85
C LEU A 128 33.26 -10.54 -10.00
N ALA A 129 34.21 -10.54 -10.97
CA ALA A 129 34.93 -9.32 -11.29
C ALA A 129 33.91 -8.24 -11.62
N ASP A 130 33.90 -7.21 -10.80
CA ASP A 130 33.08 -6.03 -11.03
C ASP A 130 33.48 -5.43 -12.39
N LYS A 131 32.72 -5.75 -13.44
CA LYS A 131 32.72 -4.95 -14.66
C LYS A 131 31.89 -3.69 -14.44
N THR A 132 32.15 -3.01 -13.33
CA THR A 132 31.78 -1.62 -13.17
C THR A 132 32.79 -0.78 -13.97
N GLU A 133 32.62 -0.75 -15.28
CA GLU A 133 33.02 0.43 -16.00
C GLU A 133 32.39 1.63 -15.28
N LYS A 134 33.25 2.53 -14.81
CA LYS A 134 32.89 3.87 -14.37
C LYS A 134 32.12 4.54 -15.53
N GLY A 135 30.86 4.21 -15.64
CA GLY A 135 29.92 4.81 -16.59
C GLY A 135 29.56 6.20 -16.09
N ASN A 136 30.01 7.16 -16.82
CA ASN A 136 29.76 8.58 -16.81
C ASN A 136 28.43 8.97 -16.12
N SER A 137 28.53 9.94 -15.23
CA SER A 137 27.45 10.63 -14.52
C SER A 137 26.33 11.23 -15.40
N ASN A 138 26.41 11.12 -16.72
CA ASN A 138 25.39 11.60 -17.67
C ASN A 138 24.25 10.60 -17.93
N ALA A 139 24.40 9.30 -17.59
CA ALA A 139 23.33 8.31 -17.76
C ALA A 139 22.21 8.48 -16.75
N THR A 140 22.55 8.97 -15.54
CA THR A 140 21.56 9.21 -14.45
C THR A 140 20.58 10.35 -14.81
N THR A 141 21.02 11.33 -15.59
CA THR A 141 20.19 12.47 -16.01
C THR A 141 19.21 12.10 -17.12
N THR A 142 19.57 11.17 -18.00
CA THR A 142 18.69 10.72 -19.09
C THR A 142 17.61 9.77 -18.58
N LEU A 143 17.97 8.87 -17.65
CA LEU A 143 17.00 7.99 -16.98
C LEU A 143 16.02 8.78 -16.12
N GLY A 144 16.51 9.81 -15.42
CA GLY A 144 15.69 10.76 -14.66
C GLY A 144 14.70 11.53 -15.53
N ARG A 145 15.11 11.96 -16.72
CA ARG A 145 14.24 12.64 -17.71
C ARG A 145 13.19 11.69 -18.30
N LEU A 146 13.56 10.45 -18.64
CA LEU A 146 12.61 9.44 -19.12
C LEU A 146 11.61 9.04 -18.01
N LYS A 147 12.07 8.90 -16.77
CA LYS A 147 11.19 8.70 -15.61
C LYS A 147 10.24 9.89 -15.36
N GLN A 148 10.70 11.13 -15.55
CA GLN A 148 9.84 12.32 -15.45
C GLN A 148 8.82 12.42 -16.60
N LEU A 149 9.18 12.06 -17.80
CA LEU A 149 8.26 12.02 -18.95
C LEU A 149 7.19 10.92 -18.77
N ARG A 150 7.57 9.75 -18.27
CA ARG A 150 6.61 8.68 -17.91
C ARG A 150 5.69 9.07 -16.75
N ARG A 151 6.21 9.76 -15.72
CA ARG A 151 5.39 10.35 -14.64
C ARG A 151 4.37 11.38 -15.15
N ALA A 152 4.70 12.15 -16.17
CA ALA A 152 3.78 13.12 -16.78
C ALA A 152 2.66 12.44 -17.59
N THR A 153 2.88 11.27 -18.18
CA THR A 153 1.89 10.48 -18.92
C THR A 153 1.03 9.57 -18.04
N SER A 154 1.47 9.28 -16.81
CA SER A 154 0.78 8.40 -15.86
C SER A 154 -0.59 8.92 -15.36
N PHE A 155 -0.91 10.19 -15.57
CA PHE A 155 -2.14 10.82 -15.07
C PHE A 155 -3.38 10.60 -15.94
N SER A 156 -3.28 10.04 -17.15
CA SER A 156 -4.40 10.01 -18.11
C SER A 156 -4.62 8.70 -18.85
N VAL A 157 -3.95 7.62 -18.46
CA VAL A 157 -4.16 6.34 -19.14
C VAL A 157 -5.14 5.52 -18.32
N GLU A 158 -6.41 5.47 -18.75
CA GLU A 158 -7.19 4.24 -18.63
C GLU A 158 -6.23 3.13 -19.09
N GLU A 159 -5.92 2.15 -18.24
CA GLU A 159 -5.08 1.03 -18.64
C GLU A 159 -5.70 0.44 -19.89
N ARG A 160 -5.09 0.69 -21.04
CA ARG A 160 -5.58 0.18 -22.32
C ARG A 160 -5.45 -1.33 -22.27
N ILE A 161 -6.58 -1.98 -22.07
CA ILE A 161 -6.62 -3.44 -22.03
C ILE A 161 -6.38 -3.92 -23.47
N ILE A 162 -5.21 -4.50 -23.69
CA ILE A 162 -4.81 -5.04 -25.00
C ILE A 162 -5.22 -6.49 -25.10
N GLY A 163 -5.81 -6.86 -26.21
CA GLY A 163 -6.30 -8.19 -26.49
C GLY A 163 -7.70 -8.47 -25.95
N PHE A 164 -8.23 -9.63 -26.31
CA PHE A 164 -9.55 -10.12 -25.96
C PHE A 164 -10.73 -9.30 -26.51
N GLU A 165 -10.52 -8.50 -27.58
CA GLU A 165 -11.60 -7.70 -28.18
C GLU A 165 -12.78 -8.59 -28.59
N ASP A 166 -12.49 -9.72 -29.28
CA ASP A 166 -13.51 -10.68 -29.72
C ASP A 166 -14.25 -11.33 -28.54
N ASP A 167 -13.49 -11.65 -27.48
CA ASP A 167 -14.05 -12.27 -26.26
C ASP A 167 -14.92 -11.26 -25.52
N ALA A 168 -14.44 -10.02 -25.40
CA ALA A 168 -15.20 -8.93 -24.80
C ALA A 168 -16.48 -8.62 -25.56
N ALA A 169 -16.43 -8.54 -26.90
CA ALA A 169 -17.60 -8.28 -27.72
C ALA A 169 -18.66 -9.40 -27.60
N ARG A 170 -18.23 -10.66 -27.59
CA ARG A 170 -19.13 -11.82 -27.40
C ARG A 170 -19.80 -11.79 -26.01
N LEU A 171 -19.02 -11.54 -24.96
CA LEU A 171 -19.54 -11.52 -23.60
C LEU A 171 -20.40 -10.28 -23.36
N LEU A 172 -20.06 -9.15 -23.96
CA LEU A 172 -20.87 -7.93 -23.90
C LEU A 172 -22.24 -8.15 -24.56
N ALA A 173 -22.30 -8.81 -25.73
CA ALA A 173 -23.55 -9.17 -26.37
C ALA A 173 -24.42 -10.05 -25.46
N LYS A 174 -23.80 -10.98 -24.69
CA LYS A 174 -24.51 -11.83 -23.71
C LYS A 174 -24.98 -11.07 -22.47
N LEU A 175 -24.22 -10.10 -22.01
CA LEU A 175 -24.62 -9.22 -20.90
C LEU A 175 -25.80 -8.33 -21.29
N LEU A 176 -25.81 -7.89 -22.55
CA LEU A 176 -26.80 -6.95 -23.07
C LEU A 176 -27.96 -7.66 -23.80
N ASP A 177 -27.99 -8.99 -23.84
CA ASP A 177 -29.11 -9.72 -24.47
C ASP A 177 -30.45 -9.43 -23.78
N GLY A 178 -31.55 -9.67 -24.48
CA GLY A 178 -32.91 -9.37 -24.02
C GLY A 178 -33.50 -10.41 -23.05
N GLU A 179 -32.70 -11.37 -22.58
CA GLU A 179 -33.18 -12.41 -21.65
C GLU A 179 -33.65 -11.78 -20.33
N PRO A 180 -34.94 -11.85 -19.99
CA PRO A 180 -35.48 -11.18 -18.80
C PRO A 180 -35.08 -11.85 -17.51
N ARG A 181 -34.76 -13.14 -17.53
CA ARG A 181 -34.36 -13.88 -16.33
C ARG A 181 -32.88 -13.62 -15.98
N ARG A 182 -32.52 -13.81 -14.71
CA ARG A 182 -31.16 -13.77 -14.26
C ARG A 182 -30.31 -14.81 -14.99
N SER A 183 -29.21 -14.42 -15.61
CA SER A 183 -28.24 -15.33 -16.21
C SER A 183 -26.83 -15.11 -15.64
N ILE A 184 -26.02 -16.19 -15.71
CA ILE A 184 -24.65 -16.18 -15.23
C ILE A 184 -23.69 -16.28 -16.41
N ILE A 185 -22.66 -15.47 -16.41
CA ILE A 185 -21.53 -15.56 -17.32
C ILE A 185 -20.31 -15.97 -16.51
N SER A 186 -19.80 -17.16 -16.74
CA SER A 186 -18.61 -17.67 -16.05
C SER A 186 -17.40 -17.61 -16.97
N ILE A 187 -16.37 -16.88 -16.57
CA ILE A 187 -15.10 -16.78 -17.30
C ILE A 187 -14.07 -17.66 -16.60
N TYR A 188 -13.55 -18.68 -17.28
CA TYR A 188 -12.60 -19.60 -16.65
C TYR A 188 -11.31 -19.80 -17.44
N GLY A 189 -10.25 -20.19 -16.75
CA GLY A 189 -8.92 -20.45 -17.29
C GLY A 189 -7.83 -20.36 -16.23
N MET A 190 -6.59 -20.66 -16.59
CA MET A 190 -5.47 -20.69 -15.65
C MET A 190 -5.18 -19.32 -15.00
N GLY A 191 -4.37 -19.32 -13.92
CA GLY A 191 -3.88 -18.09 -13.27
C GLY A 191 -3.09 -17.21 -14.23
N GLY A 192 -3.25 -15.90 -14.12
CA GLY A 192 -2.53 -14.93 -14.95
C GLY A 192 -3.03 -14.77 -16.39
N LEU A 193 -4.13 -15.44 -16.77
CA LEU A 193 -4.68 -15.41 -18.14
C LEU A 193 -5.48 -14.12 -18.43
N GLY A 194 -5.78 -13.30 -17.42
CA GLY A 194 -6.51 -12.04 -17.61
C GLY A 194 -8.04 -12.13 -17.40
N LYS A 195 -8.55 -13.15 -16.72
CA LYS A 195 -9.99 -13.31 -16.41
C LYS A 195 -10.58 -12.08 -15.70
N THR A 196 -9.96 -11.67 -14.62
CA THR A 196 -10.34 -10.47 -13.86
C THR A 196 -10.26 -9.21 -14.71
N THR A 197 -9.23 -9.10 -15.56
CA THR A 197 -9.04 -7.97 -16.48
C THR A 197 -10.18 -7.89 -17.49
N LEU A 198 -10.59 -9.03 -18.09
CA LEU A 198 -11.72 -9.10 -19.02
C LEU A 198 -13.04 -8.75 -18.31
N ALA A 199 -13.29 -9.32 -17.13
CA ALA A 199 -14.47 -8.99 -16.33
C ALA A 199 -14.53 -7.49 -15.98
N ARG A 200 -13.37 -6.87 -15.65
CA ARG A 200 -13.24 -5.44 -15.36
C ARG A 200 -13.56 -4.59 -16.60
N LYS A 201 -13.05 -4.98 -17.78
CA LYS A 201 -13.38 -4.32 -19.06
C LYS A 201 -14.88 -4.29 -19.30
N LEU A 202 -15.55 -5.45 -19.13
CA LEU A 202 -17.00 -5.56 -19.28
C LEU A 202 -17.76 -4.71 -18.25
N TYR A 203 -17.35 -4.75 -16.98
CA TYR A 203 -18.00 -4.03 -15.89
C TYR A 203 -17.97 -2.51 -16.07
N HIS A 204 -16.89 -1.98 -16.67
CA HIS A 204 -16.72 -0.54 -16.90
C HIS A 204 -17.23 -0.05 -18.26
N THR A 205 -17.66 -0.93 -19.15
CA THR A 205 -18.22 -0.55 -20.46
C THR A 205 -19.44 0.36 -20.31
N HIS A 206 -19.55 1.36 -21.16
CA HIS A 206 -20.59 2.40 -21.07
C HIS A 206 -22.00 1.82 -21.15
N GLU A 207 -22.25 0.91 -22.08
CA GLU A 207 -23.55 0.25 -22.28
C GLU A 207 -23.96 -0.57 -21.05
N VAL A 208 -23.00 -1.21 -20.39
CA VAL A 208 -23.23 -1.96 -19.14
C VAL A 208 -23.58 -1.01 -18.00
N LYS A 209 -22.91 0.14 -17.92
CA LYS A 209 -23.24 1.19 -16.93
C LYS A 209 -24.65 1.75 -17.12
N LEU A 210 -25.10 1.90 -18.36
CA LEU A 210 -26.45 2.38 -18.66
C LEU A 210 -27.53 1.34 -18.35
N LYS A 211 -27.27 0.05 -18.65
CA LYS A 211 -28.26 -1.03 -18.45
C LYS A 211 -28.44 -1.39 -16.98
N PHE A 212 -27.35 -1.46 -16.21
CA PHE A 212 -27.38 -1.93 -14.83
C PHE A 212 -27.18 -0.76 -13.86
N ASN A 213 -28.27 -0.22 -13.33
CA ASN A 213 -28.22 0.88 -12.35
C ASN A 213 -27.61 0.47 -11.00
N ARG A 214 -27.61 -0.83 -10.69
CA ARG A 214 -27.02 -1.40 -9.48
C ARG A 214 -25.91 -2.36 -9.88
N ARG A 215 -24.69 -2.06 -9.43
CA ARG A 215 -23.52 -2.87 -9.79
C ARG A 215 -22.66 -3.10 -8.55
N ALA A 216 -22.15 -4.31 -8.40
CA ALA A 216 -21.25 -4.68 -7.30
C ALA A 216 -20.10 -5.56 -7.81
N TRP A 217 -18.97 -5.47 -7.10
CA TRP A 217 -17.80 -6.31 -7.33
C TRP A 217 -17.30 -6.87 -6.01
N VAL A 218 -17.09 -8.19 -5.94
CA VAL A 218 -16.54 -8.86 -4.77
C VAL A 218 -15.52 -9.92 -5.18
N TYR A 219 -14.41 -9.98 -4.42
CA TYR A 219 -13.39 -11.03 -4.54
C TYR A 219 -13.68 -12.14 -3.54
N VAL A 220 -13.49 -13.39 -3.96
CA VAL A 220 -13.71 -14.58 -3.13
C VAL A 220 -12.37 -15.24 -2.87
N SER A 221 -11.89 -15.15 -1.63
CA SER A 221 -10.68 -15.86 -1.19
C SER A 221 -10.91 -17.37 -1.15
N GLN A 222 -9.85 -18.17 -1.13
CA GLN A 222 -9.95 -19.64 -0.99
C GLN A 222 -10.73 -20.03 0.26
N ASP A 223 -10.48 -19.34 1.37
CA ASP A 223 -11.16 -19.48 2.65
C ASP A 223 -12.07 -18.27 2.87
N TYR A 224 -13.33 -18.39 2.46
CA TYR A 224 -14.33 -17.32 2.56
C TYR A 224 -15.38 -17.62 3.62
N SER A 225 -15.95 -16.58 4.21
CA SER A 225 -17.18 -16.63 5.00
C SER A 225 -18.32 -16.07 4.16
N THR A 226 -19.40 -16.83 4.00
CA THR A 226 -20.61 -16.39 3.26
C THR A 226 -21.12 -15.08 3.81
N ARG A 227 -21.18 -14.96 5.13
CA ARG A 227 -21.62 -13.75 5.82
C ARG A 227 -20.77 -12.53 5.46
N ASP A 228 -19.44 -12.66 5.45
CA ASP A 228 -18.54 -11.56 5.10
C ASP A 228 -18.65 -11.19 3.62
N LEU A 229 -18.84 -12.16 2.74
CA LEU A 229 -19.11 -11.92 1.32
C LEU A 229 -20.40 -11.12 1.15
N LEU A 230 -21.50 -11.49 1.82
CA LEU A 230 -22.78 -10.77 1.76
C LEU A 230 -22.64 -9.34 2.26
N ILE A 231 -21.92 -9.08 3.35
CA ILE A 231 -21.65 -7.73 3.85
C ILE A 231 -20.89 -6.91 2.79
N ARG A 232 -19.83 -7.47 2.20
CA ARG A 232 -19.04 -6.79 1.15
C ARG A 232 -19.86 -6.50 -0.10
N ILE A 233 -20.75 -7.41 -0.48
CA ILE A 233 -21.66 -7.23 -1.62
C ILE A 233 -22.65 -6.08 -1.33
N VAL A 234 -23.29 -6.05 -0.15
CA VAL A 234 -24.20 -4.98 0.27
C VAL A 234 -23.49 -3.62 0.22
N GLN A 235 -22.27 -3.58 0.74
CA GLN A 235 -21.43 -2.38 0.72
C GLN A 235 -21.07 -1.95 -0.71
N SER A 236 -20.71 -2.90 -1.56
CA SER A 236 -20.34 -2.65 -2.95
C SER A 236 -21.50 -2.11 -3.79
N PHE A 237 -22.75 -2.53 -3.52
CA PHE A 237 -23.95 -1.95 -4.14
C PHE A 237 -24.27 -0.52 -3.66
N GLY A 238 -23.65 -0.06 -2.58
CA GLY A 238 -23.88 1.29 -2.06
C GLY A 238 -25.24 1.46 -1.40
N PHE A 239 -25.82 0.41 -0.80
CA PHE A 239 -27.05 0.52 -0.01
C PHE A 239 -26.77 1.30 1.28
N THR A 240 -27.11 2.59 1.28
CA THR A 240 -26.74 3.58 2.31
C THR A 240 -27.66 3.63 3.52
N THR A 241 -28.75 2.87 3.54
CA THR A 241 -29.79 2.97 4.59
C THR A 241 -29.43 2.19 5.87
N ALA A 242 -28.62 1.14 5.77
CA ALA A 242 -28.15 0.43 6.95
C ALA A 242 -26.78 0.99 7.38
N LYS A 243 -26.66 1.41 8.64
CA LYS A 243 -25.33 1.72 9.20
C LYS A 243 -24.45 0.48 9.14
N THR A 244 -23.20 0.63 8.84
CA THR A 244 -22.24 -0.50 8.74
C THR A 244 -22.24 -1.39 10.00
N GLU A 245 -22.54 -0.79 11.15
CA GLU A 245 -22.66 -1.49 12.42
C GLU A 245 -23.91 -2.38 12.49
N GLU A 246 -25.02 -1.99 11.87
CA GLU A 246 -26.24 -2.78 11.80
C GLU A 246 -26.04 -4.03 10.94
N LEU A 247 -25.36 -3.88 9.80
CA LEU A 247 -25.01 -5.02 8.93
C LEU A 247 -24.15 -6.05 9.65
N LYS A 248 -23.25 -5.61 10.52
CA LYS A 248 -22.39 -6.50 11.31
C LYS A 248 -23.14 -7.27 12.40
N GLN A 249 -24.30 -6.81 12.83
CA GLN A 249 -25.14 -7.49 13.82
C GLN A 249 -26.12 -8.49 13.17
N MET A 250 -26.35 -8.37 11.86
CA MET A 250 -27.24 -9.26 11.11
C MET A 250 -26.68 -10.68 11.00
N THR A 251 -27.57 -11.67 11.07
CA THR A 251 -27.23 -13.04 10.75
C THR A 251 -27.02 -13.21 9.23
N GLU A 252 -26.49 -14.35 8.79
CA GLU A 252 -26.36 -14.68 7.37
C GLU A 252 -27.69 -14.63 6.66
N GLU A 253 -28.75 -15.21 7.25
CA GLU A 253 -30.11 -15.21 6.72
C GLU A 253 -30.73 -13.81 6.63
N ASP A 254 -30.42 -12.92 7.60
CA ASP A 254 -30.92 -11.55 7.57
C ASP A 254 -30.26 -10.75 6.44
N LEU A 255 -28.95 -10.96 6.23
CA LEU A 255 -28.20 -10.35 5.13
C LEU A 255 -28.70 -10.85 3.76
N GLU A 256 -28.98 -12.16 3.62
CA GLU A 256 -29.58 -12.72 2.42
C GLU A 256 -30.93 -12.07 2.13
N ARG A 257 -31.83 -12.01 3.11
CA ARG A 257 -33.17 -11.37 2.99
C ARG A 257 -33.07 -9.89 2.67
N TYR A 258 -32.15 -9.18 3.31
CA TYR A 258 -31.92 -7.76 3.07
C TYR A 258 -31.46 -7.51 1.63
N LEU A 259 -30.46 -8.26 1.15
CA LEU A 259 -29.92 -8.12 -0.19
C LEU A 259 -30.95 -8.52 -1.25
N HIS A 260 -31.65 -9.65 -1.05
CA HIS A 260 -32.72 -10.11 -1.90
C HIS A 260 -33.84 -9.06 -2.05
N GLY A 261 -34.34 -8.51 -0.93
CA GLY A 261 -35.38 -7.48 -0.96
C GLY A 261 -34.93 -6.19 -1.66
N SER A 262 -33.67 -5.78 -1.44
CA SER A 262 -33.11 -4.57 -2.03
C SER A 262 -32.90 -4.68 -3.55
N LEU A 263 -32.65 -5.88 -4.07
CA LEU A 263 -32.38 -6.16 -5.49
C LEU A 263 -33.62 -6.59 -6.28
N HIS A 264 -34.70 -7.00 -5.63
CA HIS A 264 -35.86 -7.63 -6.28
C HIS A 264 -36.48 -6.78 -7.40
N ARG A 265 -36.47 -5.45 -7.26
CA ARG A 265 -37.08 -4.50 -8.23
C ARG A 265 -36.04 -3.83 -9.14
N CYS A 266 -34.79 -4.23 -9.07
CA CYS A 266 -33.70 -3.55 -9.78
C CYS A 266 -33.05 -4.52 -10.79
N SER A 267 -32.68 -4.02 -11.96
CA SER A 267 -31.72 -4.67 -12.83
C SER A 267 -30.33 -4.50 -12.24
N TYR A 268 -29.67 -5.58 -11.89
CA TYR A 268 -28.36 -5.55 -11.25
C TYR A 268 -27.31 -6.35 -12.02
N LEU A 269 -26.05 -5.95 -11.84
CA LEU A 269 -24.86 -6.72 -12.23
C LEU A 269 -24.00 -6.94 -11.00
N VAL A 270 -23.64 -8.19 -10.73
CA VAL A 270 -22.65 -8.52 -9.71
C VAL A 270 -21.50 -9.31 -10.34
N VAL A 271 -20.27 -8.91 -10.01
CA VAL A 271 -19.06 -9.67 -10.37
C VAL A 271 -18.54 -10.36 -9.10
N ILE A 272 -18.41 -11.68 -9.19
CA ILE A 272 -17.87 -12.55 -8.15
C ILE A 272 -16.55 -13.09 -8.69
N ASP A 273 -15.46 -12.50 -8.25
CA ASP A 273 -14.14 -12.69 -8.83
C ASP A 273 -13.32 -13.75 -8.07
N ASP A 274 -12.60 -14.58 -8.83
CA ASP A 274 -11.73 -15.68 -8.41
C ASP A 274 -12.39 -16.73 -7.48
N VAL A 275 -13.49 -17.31 -7.92
CA VAL A 275 -14.24 -18.34 -7.19
C VAL A 275 -13.49 -19.67 -7.22
N TRP A 276 -13.20 -20.26 -6.03
CA TRP A 276 -12.42 -21.49 -5.86
C TRP A 276 -13.26 -22.75 -5.64
N GLN A 277 -14.49 -22.57 -5.18
CA GLN A 277 -15.36 -23.69 -4.82
C GLN A 277 -16.78 -23.47 -5.34
N LYS A 278 -17.43 -24.53 -5.79
CA LYS A 278 -18.84 -24.48 -6.23
C LYS A 278 -19.77 -23.98 -5.13
N GLY A 279 -19.50 -24.36 -3.87
CA GLY A 279 -20.28 -23.95 -2.71
C GLY A 279 -20.35 -22.42 -2.51
N ALA A 280 -19.35 -21.67 -2.97
CA ALA A 280 -19.33 -20.21 -2.83
C ALA A 280 -20.49 -19.53 -3.59
N TRP A 281 -20.80 -19.98 -4.80
CA TRP A 281 -21.97 -19.48 -5.52
C TRP A 281 -23.27 -20.02 -4.92
N GLU A 282 -23.32 -21.30 -4.57
CA GLU A 282 -24.52 -21.91 -4.00
C GLU A 282 -24.95 -21.23 -2.70
N SER A 283 -24.00 -20.82 -1.84
CA SER A 283 -24.28 -20.08 -0.61
C SER A 283 -24.79 -18.67 -0.88
N LEU A 284 -24.36 -18.01 -1.94
CA LEU A 284 -24.77 -16.65 -2.29
C LEU A 284 -26.04 -16.59 -3.14
N LYS A 285 -26.38 -17.65 -3.89
CA LYS A 285 -27.45 -17.67 -4.88
C LYS A 285 -28.79 -17.20 -4.36
N ARG A 286 -29.13 -17.49 -3.09
CA ARG A 286 -30.39 -17.11 -2.45
C ARG A 286 -30.54 -15.60 -2.27
N ALA A 287 -29.45 -14.90 -2.09
CA ALA A 287 -29.43 -13.45 -1.91
C ALA A 287 -29.71 -12.68 -3.24
N PHE A 288 -29.60 -13.34 -4.39
CA PHE A 288 -29.76 -12.71 -5.71
C PHE A 288 -31.07 -13.12 -6.37
N PRO A 289 -32.13 -12.28 -6.36
CA PRO A 289 -33.43 -12.61 -6.91
C PRO A 289 -33.42 -12.75 -8.44
N ASP A 290 -34.26 -13.68 -8.97
CA ASP A 290 -34.62 -13.75 -10.39
C ASP A 290 -35.90 -12.94 -10.62
N GLY A 291 -35.76 -11.62 -10.61
CA GLY A 291 -36.88 -10.66 -10.71
C GLY A 291 -37.44 -10.49 -12.11
N LYS A 292 -37.02 -11.28 -13.11
CA LYS A 292 -37.34 -11.13 -14.54
C LYS A 292 -37.05 -9.72 -15.10
N ASN A 293 -36.02 -9.07 -14.56
CA ASN A 293 -35.58 -7.71 -14.89
C ASN A 293 -34.26 -7.65 -15.64
N GLY A 294 -33.81 -8.80 -16.18
CA GLY A 294 -32.59 -8.92 -16.97
C GLY A 294 -31.30 -8.81 -16.19
N SER A 295 -31.30 -9.15 -14.90
CA SER A 295 -30.10 -9.11 -14.05
C SER A 295 -29.02 -10.10 -14.49
N ARG A 296 -27.75 -9.77 -14.24
CA ARG A 296 -26.58 -10.57 -14.66
C ARG A 296 -25.61 -10.80 -13.51
N VAL A 297 -24.97 -11.98 -13.56
CA VAL A 297 -23.86 -12.33 -12.65
C VAL A 297 -22.65 -12.69 -13.50
N ILE A 298 -21.49 -12.15 -13.21
CA ILE A 298 -20.21 -12.58 -13.79
C ILE A 298 -19.45 -13.34 -12.72
N ILE A 299 -18.99 -14.55 -13.03
CA ILE A 299 -18.13 -15.35 -12.15
C ILE A 299 -16.80 -15.54 -12.87
N THR A 300 -15.68 -15.25 -12.20
CA THR A 300 -14.38 -15.69 -12.70
C THR A 300 -13.84 -16.82 -11.85
N THR A 301 -13.17 -17.79 -12.46
CA THR A 301 -12.64 -18.95 -11.75
C THR A 301 -11.49 -19.61 -12.52
N ARG A 302 -10.65 -20.36 -11.81
CA ARG A 302 -9.62 -21.23 -12.39
C ARG A 302 -10.17 -22.64 -12.66
N ILE A 303 -11.30 -22.98 -12.09
CA ILE A 303 -11.85 -24.33 -12.02
C ILE A 303 -13.01 -24.46 -13.01
N LYS A 304 -12.84 -25.38 -13.97
CA LYS A 304 -13.83 -25.62 -15.04
C LYS A 304 -15.19 -26.03 -14.48
N GLU A 305 -15.22 -26.93 -13.50
CA GLU A 305 -16.45 -27.44 -12.89
C GLU A 305 -17.27 -26.34 -12.21
N VAL A 306 -16.57 -25.36 -11.61
CA VAL A 306 -17.21 -24.18 -11.01
C VAL A 306 -17.87 -23.34 -12.10
N ALA A 307 -17.18 -23.15 -13.23
CA ALA A 307 -17.70 -22.35 -14.33
C ALA A 307 -18.91 -22.97 -15.00
N GLU A 308 -18.91 -24.31 -15.25
CA GLU A 308 -19.93 -24.99 -16.01
C GLU A 308 -21.17 -25.34 -15.19
N ARG A 309 -21.05 -25.51 -13.88
CA ARG A 309 -22.09 -25.99 -12.98
C ARG A 309 -22.58 -24.96 -11.97
N SER A 310 -22.33 -23.68 -12.19
CA SER A 310 -22.79 -22.64 -11.28
C SER A 310 -24.31 -22.47 -11.24
N ASP A 311 -24.99 -22.55 -12.40
CA ASP A 311 -26.44 -22.52 -12.51
C ASP A 311 -26.89 -23.17 -13.85
N GLU A 312 -28.18 -23.54 -13.96
CA GLU A 312 -28.76 -24.09 -15.19
C GLU A 312 -28.64 -23.15 -16.41
N ARG A 313 -28.53 -21.83 -16.16
CA ARG A 313 -28.41 -20.78 -17.17
C ARG A 313 -27.04 -20.14 -17.18
N THR A 314 -26.00 -20.93 -17.00
CA THR A 314 -24.64 -20.47 -17.04
C THR A 314 -24.09 -20.50 -18.46
N HIS A 315 -23.58 -19.36 -18.93
CA HIS A 315 -22.73 -19.30 -20.11
C HIS A 315 -21.27 -19.39 -19.68
N ALA A 316 -20.68 -20.58 -19.79
CA ALA A 316 -19.29 -20.81 -19.48
C ALA A 316 -18.40 -20.39 -20.65
N HIS A 317 -17.51 -19.42 -20.44
CA HIS A 317 -16.57 -18.93 -21.42
C HIS A 317 -15.15 -19.30 -21.00
N ARG A 318 -14.51 -20.17 -21.80
CA ARG A 318 -13.08 -20.47 -21.60
C ARG A 318 -12.24 -19.36 -22.21
N LEU A 319 -11.48 -18.65 -21.38
CA LEU A 319 -10.57 -17.63 -21.87
C LEU A 319 -9.37 -18.27 -22.56
N ARG A 320 -9.05 -17.79 -23.76
CA ARG A 320 -7.90 -18.23 -24.55
C ARG A 320 -6.62 -17.54 -24.12
N PHE A 321 -5.49 -18.04 -24.57
CA PHE A 321 -4.23 -17.30 -24.56
C PHE A 321 -4.28 -16.16 -25.58
N LEU A 322 -3.46 -15.13 -25.39
CA LEU A 322 -3.29 -14.06 -26.35
C LEU A 322 -2.69 -14.60 -27.64
N ARG A 323 -3.13 -14.07 -28.78
CA ARG A 323 -2.49 -14.32 -30.06
C ARG A 323 -1.11 -13.66 -30.07
N LEU A 324 -0.27 -14.04 -31.02
CA LEU A 324 1.11 -13.52 -31.07
C LEU A 324 1.16 -12.01 -31.30
N ASP A 325 0.26 -11.47 -32.12
CA ASP A 325 0.10 -10.05 -32.38
C ASP A 325 -0.37 -9.29 -31.14
N GLU A 326 -1.39 -9.78 -30.44
CA GLU A 326 -1.87 -9.22 -29.15
C GLU A 326 -0.76 -9.29 -28.08
N SER A 327 -0.03 -10.41 -28.04
CA SER A 327 1.12 -10.62 -27.13
C SER A 327 2.23 -9.60 -27.37
N TRP A 328 2.53 -9.37 -28.65
CA TRP A 328 3.53 -8.37 -29.04
C TRP A 328 3.09 -6.95 -28.70
N GLN A 329 1.84 -6.59 -28.98
CA GLN A 329 1.29 -5.28 -28.61
C GLN A 329 1.35 -5.04 -27.10
N LEU A 330 0.93 -6.05 -26.29
CA LEU A 330 0.99 -5.97 -24.82
C LEU A 330 2.43 -5.80 -24.32
N PHE A 331 3.38 -6.53 -24.92
CA PHE A 331 4.80 -6.43 -24.61
C PHE A 331 5.34 -5.03 -24.95
N CYS A 332 5.03 -4.51 -26.13
CA CYS A 332 5.47 -3.19 -26.56
C CYS A 332 4.95 -2.07 -25.64
N GLU A 333 3.67 -2.15 -25.25
CA GLU A 333 3.09 -1.21 -24.29
C GLU A 333 3.86 -1.21 -22.96
N LYS A 334 4.22 -2.39 -22.45
CA LYS A 334 4.93 -2.52 -21.16
C LYS A 334 6.43 -2.20 -21.26
N SER A 335 7.10 -2.56 -22.37
CA SER A 335 8.55 -2.34 -22.54
C SER A 335 8.89 -0.95 -23.02
N PHE A 336 8.13 -0.42 -23.98
CA PHE A 336 8.45 0.83 -24.69
C PHE A 336 7.46 1.95 -24.38
N GLY A 337 6.34 1.67 -23.69
CA GLY A 337 5.27 2.63 -23.41
C GLY A 337 4.45 3.01 -24.64
N ASN A 338 4.58 2.27 -25.74
CA ASN A 338 3.85 2.45 -27.00
C ASN A 338 3.58 1.07 -27.66
N PRO A 339 2.31 0.72 -27.93
CA PRO A 339 1.94 -0.59 -28.48
C PRO A 339 2.53 -0.85 -29.89
N ASP A 340 2.84 0.20 -30.65
CA ASP A 340 3.37 0.06 -32.01
C ASP A 340 4.89 0.00 -32.08
N ALA A 341 5.58 0.38 -31.00
CA ALA A 341 7.05 0.40 -30.86
C ALA A 341 7.81 1.02 -32.07
N ASN A 342 7.23 2.06 -32.69
CA ASN A 342 7.76 2.61 -33.95
C ASN A 342 9.18 3.13 -33.81
N ASP A 343 9.55 3.63 -32.63
CA ASP A 343 10.88 4.26 -32.37
C ASP A 343 11.92 3.28 -31.78
N ALA A 344 11.56 2.00 -31.61
CA ALA A 344 12.49 1.03 -31.00
C ALA A 344 13.48 0.45 -32.03
N ASP A 345 14.70 0.15 -31.56
CA ASP A 345 15.78 -0.49 -32.34
C ASP A 345 15.31 -1.84 -32.92
N ALA A 346 15.66 -2.12 -34.19
CA ALA A 346 15.28 -3.34 -34.88
C ALA A 346 15.81 -4.63 -34.20
N GLU A 347 17.02 -4.57 -33.62
CA GLU A 347 17.59 -5.71 -32.89
C GLU A 347 16.84 -5.98 -31.60
N LEU A 348 16.43 -4.95 -30.85
CA LEU A 348 15.60 -5.08 -29.64
C LEU A 348 14.23 -5.68 -29.97
N LYS A 349 13.62 -5.28 -31.10
CA LYS A 349 12.36 -5.84 -31.58
C LYS A 349 12.47 -7.33 -31.89
N THR A 350 13.58 -7.73 -32.55
CA THR A 350 13.81 -9.14 -32.90
C THR A 350 13.93 -9.99 -31.65
N LEU A 351 14.82 -9.61 -30.70
CA LEU A 351 14.99 -10.29 -29.43
C LEU A 351 13.69 -10.31 -28.60
N GLY A 352 12.96 -9.19 -28.57
CA GLY A 352 11.68 -9.08 -27.88
C GLY A 352 10.65 -10.05 -28.41
N ARG A 353 10.50 -10.17 -29.74
CA ARG A 353 9.56 -11.11 -30.37
C ARG A 353 9.87 -12.57 -30.05
N GLU A 354 11.14 -12.96 -30.07
CA GLU A 354 11.58 -14.30 -29.68
C GLU A 354 11.21 -14.60 -28.21
N MET A 355 11.48 -13.67 -27.29
CA MET A 355 11.13 -13.84 -25.88
C MET A 355 9.62 -13.87 -25.65
N VAL A 356 8.85 -13.02 -26.34
CA VAL A 356 7.36 -13.01 -26.27
C VAL A 356 6.77 -14.31 -26.79
N GLN A 357 7.32 -14.89 -27.87
CA GLN A 357 6.88 -16.18 -28.38
C GLN A 357 7.02 -17.28 -27.30
N LYS A 358 8.12 -17.26 -26.50
CA LYS A 358 8.31 -18.20 -25.39
C LYS A 358 7.33 -18.00 -24.22
N CYS A 359 6.72 -16.82 -24.08
CA CYS A 359 5.66 -16.60 -23.08
C CYS A 359 4.35 -17.33 -23.41
N GLY A 360 4.21 -17.99 -24.57
CA GLY A 360 3.07 -18.81 -24.93
C GLY A 360 1.72 -18.08 -24.89
N GLY A 361 1.71 -16.76 -25.07
CA GLY A 361 0.50 -15.94 -25.03
C GLY A 361 -0.10 -15.73 -23.63
N LEU A 362 0.66 -16.01 -22.55
CA LEU A 362 0.19 -15.78 -21.18
C LEU A 362 0.39 -14.30 -20.78
N PRO A 363 -0.69 -13.52 -20.57
CA PRO A 363 -0.58 -12.09 -20.29
C PRO A 363 0.34 -11.74 -19.13
N LEU A 364 0.26 -12.45 -18.00
CA LEU A 364 1.10 -12.17 -16.83
C LEU A 364 2.59 -12.34 -17.14
N ALA A 365 2.96 -13.38 -17.88
CA ALA A 365 4.35 -13.62 -18.27
C ALA A 365 4.86 -12.50 -19.17
N ILE A 366 4.03 -12.05 -20.13
CA ILE A 366 4.37 -10.97 -21.07
C ILE A 366 4.52 -9.65 -20.34
N VAL A 367 3.61 -9.32 -19.42
CA VAL A 367 3.62 -8.09 -18.62
C VAL A 367 4.87 -8.02 -17.74
N VAL A 368 5.20 -9.12 -17.06
CA VAL A 368 6.39 -9.19 -16.20
C VAL A 368 7.67 -9.13 -17.00
N LEU A 369 7.74 -9.81 -18.14
CA LEU A 369 8.90 -9.73 -19.07
C LEU A 369 9.04 -8.30 -19.62
N GLY A 370 7.95 -7.68 -20.04
CA GLY A 370 7.93 -6.29 -20.52
C GLY A 370 8.41 -5.33 -19.44
N GLY A 371 7.92 -5.48 -18.20
CA GLY A 371 8.35 -4.68 -17.06
C GLY A 371 9.82 -4.88 -16.69
N LEU A 372 10.35 -6.12 -16.78
CA LEU A 372 11.77 -6.39 -16.61
C LEU A 372 12.62 -5.66 -17.67
N LEU A 373 12.22 -5.76 -18.95
CA LEU A 373 12.99 -5.20 -20.06
C LEU A 373 12.83 -3.68 -20.19
N SER A 374 11.75 -3.09 -19.68
CA SER A 374 11.55 -1.63 -19.66
C SER A 374 12.62 -0.87 -18.86
N THR A 375 13.27 -1.56 -17.92
CA THR A 375 14.35 -0.98 -17.10
C THR A 375 15.73 -1.06 -17.76
N LYS A 376 15.84 -1.75 -18.89
CA LYS A 376 17.11 -2.04 -19.57
C LYS A 376 17.20 -1.24 -20.87
N SER A 377 18.22 -0.40 -20.98
CA SER A 377 18.43 0.48 -22.15
C SER A 377 19.43 -0.05 -23.16
N LYS A 378 20.27 -1.03 -22.77
CA LYS A 378 21.36 -1.54 -23.63
C LYS A 378 21.00 -2.88 -24.24
N LEU A 379 21.31 -3.05 -25.54
CA LEU A 379 21.14 -4.31 -26.27
C LEU A 379 21.81 -5.51 -25.58
N GLN A 380 22.97 -5.31 -24.97
CA GLN A 380 23.69 -6.37 -24.26
C GLN A 380 22.93 -6.88 -23.03
N GLU A 381 22.16 -6.02 -22.35
CA GLU A 381 21.34 -6.40 -21.22
C GLU A 381 20.16 -7.26 -21.69
N TRP A 382 19.55 -6.92 -22.82
CA TRP A 382 18.50 -7.72 -23.44
C TRP A 382 19.01 -9.09 -23.89
N LYS A 383 20.21 -9.15 -24.50
CA LYS A 383 20.87 -10.41 -24.89
C LYS A 383 21.11 -11.32 -23.69
N ARG A 384 21.55 -10.78 -22.55
CA ARG A 384 21.72 -11.56 -21.32
C ARG A 384 20.39 -12.14 -20.84
N VAL A 385 19.32 -11.35 -20.80
CA VAL A 385 17.98 -11.84 -20.40
C VAL A 385 17.52 -12.94 -21.36
N HIS A 386 17.70 -12.75 -22.66
CA HIS A 386 17.39 -13.73 -23.68
C HIS A 386 18.17 -15.04 -23.48
N GLU A 387 19.49 -14.97 -23.27
CA GLU A 387 20.34 -16.15 -23.00
C GLU A 387 19.88 -16.91 -21.75
N HIS A 388 19.58 -16.20 -20.66
CA HIS A 388 19.04 -16.82 -19.45
C HIS A 388 17.71 -17.52 -19.68
N ILE A 389 16.80 -16.93 -20.44
CA ILE A 389 15.51 -17.56 -20.81
C ILE A 389 15.79 -18.84 -21.64
N TRP A 390 16.75 -18.79 -22.60
CA TRP A 390 17.05 -19.93 -23.49
C TRP A 390 17.78 -21.08 -22.81
N GLN A 391 18.70 -20.81 -21.91
CA GLN A 391 19.49 -21.84 -21.21
C GLN A 391 18.64 -22.70 -20.27
N ASN A 392 17.59 -22.11 -19.68
CA ASN A 392 16.79 -22.76 -18.66
C ASN A 392 15.45 -23.33 -19.19
N LEU A 393 15.17 -23.19 -20.48
CA LEU A 393 13.95 -23.64 -21.10
C LEU A 393 14.25 -24.71 -22.17
N ARG A 394 14.47 -25.96 -21.70
CA ARG A 394 14.69 -27.11 -22.60
C ARG A 394 13.40 -27.62 -23.22
N ASP A 395 12.22 -27.34 -22.63
CA ASP A 395 10.91 -27.68 -23.13
C ASP A 395 10.18 -26.45 -23.70
N ASP A 396 9.30 -26.66 -24.68
CA ASP A 396 8.58 -25.60 -25.42
C ASP A 396 7.56 -24.80 -24.59
N SER A 397 7.37 -25.13 -23.30
CA SER A 397 6.49 -24.38 -22.41
C SER A 397 7.31 -23.63 -21.34
N VAL A 398 7.20 -22.29 -21.36
CA VAL A 398 7.74 -21.45 -20.28
C VAL A 398 6.97 -21.73 -19.01
N HIS A 399 7.62 -22.29 -18.00
CA HIS A 399 7.07 -22.26 -16.67
C HIS A 399 7.01 -20.80 -16.20
N VAL A 400 5.81 -20.24 -16.05
CA VAL A 400 5.57 -18.86 -15.59
C VAL A 400 6.40 -18.53 -14.36
N SER A 401 6.52 -19.49 -13.45
CA SER A 401 7.33 -19.39 -12.24
C SER A 401 8.79 -19.01 -12.50
N TYR A 402 9.36 -19.46 -13.62
CA TYR A 402 10.75 -19.12 -13.96
C TYR A 402 10.90 -17.65 -14.38
N LEU A 403 10.01 -17.14 -15.23
CA LEU A 403 10.01 -15.71 -15.62
C LEU A 403 9.76 -14.79 -14.43
N LEU A 404 8.85 -15.19 -13.54
CA LEU A 404 8.59 -14.46 -12.31
C LEU A 404 9.84 -14.44 -11.41
N ALA A 405 10.51 -15.60 -11.28
CA ALA A 405 11.77 -15.71 -10.51
C ALA A 405 12.90 -14.89 -11.15
N LEU A 406 13.01 -14.86 -12.47
CA LEU A 406 14.00 -14.05 -13.20
C LEU A 406 13.79 -12.56 -12.91
N SER A 407 12.55 -12.08 -13.00
CA SER A 407 12.22 -10.68 -12.68
C SER A 407 12.53 -10.32 -11.23
N PHE A 408 12.24 -11.23 -10.28
CA PHE A 408 12.60 -11.06 -8.87
C PHE A 408 14.13 -11.03 -8.68
N ASN A 409 14.87 -11.92 -9.33
CA ASN A 409 16.33 -12.00 -9.20
C ASN A 409 17.04 -10.75 -9.74
N ASP A 410 16.48 -10.11 -10.76
CA ASP A 410 16.99 -8.86 -11.34
C ASP A 410 16.76 -7.62 -10.46
N LEU A 411 15.92 -7.72 -9.42
CA LEU A 411 15.68 -6.59 -8.52
C LEU A 411 16.94 -6.22 -7.74
N PRO A 412 17.22 -4.91 -7.57
CA PRO A 412 18.15 -4.44 -6.55
C PRO A 412 17.72 -4.94 -5.15
N TYR A 413 18.67 -5.15 -4.23
CA TYR A 413 18.40 -5.74 -2.92
C TYR A 413 17.32 -4.99 -2.13
N GLN A 414 17.28 -3.64 -2.21
CA GLN A 414 16.28 -2.80 -1.56
C GLN A 414 14.86 -3.13 -2.04
N LEU A 415 14.71 -3.34 -3.34
CA LEU A 415 13.43 -3.72 -3.92
C LEU A 415 13.06 -5.17 -3.60
N LYS A 416 14.06 -6.07 -3.52
CA LYS A 416 13.81 -7.47 -3.12
C LYS A 416 13.17 -7.56 -1.74
N VAL A 417 13.72 -6.87 -0.73
CA VAL A 417 13.16 -6.91 0.63
C VAL A 417 11.79 -6.23 0.70
N CYS A 418 11.58 -5.14 -0.04
CA CYS A 418 10.27 -4.50 -0.16
C CYS A 418 9.24 -5.43 -0.81
N PHE A 419 9.62 -6.15 -1.87
CA PHE A 419 8.74 -7.11 -2.53
C PHE A 419 8.44 -8.32 -1.65
N LEU A 420 9.44 -8.91 -0.97
CA LEU A 420 9.23 -10.01 -0.04
C LEU A 420 8.26 -9.65 1.08
N TYR A 421 8.30 -8.40 1.56
CA TYR A 421 7.41 -7.92 2.61
C TYR A 421 5.93 -7.94 2.22
N LEU A 422 5.64 -7.80 0.92
CA LEU A 422 4.25 -7.85 0.41
C LEU A 422 3.58 -9.19 0.66
N SER A 423 4.33 -10.28 0.77
CA SER A 423 3.80 -11.61 1.06
C SER A 423 3.23 -11.76 2.48
N LEU A 424 3.53 -10.81 3.40
CA LEU A 424 2.89 -10.76 4.72
C LEU A 424 1.39 -10.43 4.65
N PHE A 425 0.93 -9.84 3.55
CA PHE A 425 -0.49 -9.50 3.39
C PHE A 425 -1.28 -10.71 2.89
N PRO A 426 -2.57 -10.84 3.30
CA PRO A 426 -3.43 -11.91 2.80
C PRO A 426 -3.57 -11.91 1.28
N GLU A 427 -4.01 -13.04 0.72
CA GLU A 427 -4.38 -13.16 -0.68
C GLU A 427 -5.48 -12.15 -1.01
N ASP A 428 -5.41 -11.53 -2.20
CA ASP A 428 -6.36 -10.50 -2.66
C ASP A 428 -6.52 -9.27 -1.75
N PHE A 429 -5.63 -9.09 -0.79
CA PHE A 429 -5.71 -7.97 0.14
C PHE A 429 -5.41 -6.64 -0.58
N GLU A 430 -6.29 -5.68 -0.38
CA GLU A 430 -6.10 -4.32 -0.86
C GLU A 430 -5.18 -3.55 0.10
N ILE A 431 -3.93 -3.34 -0.31
CA ILE A 431 -2.89 -2.75 0.51
C ILE A 431 -2.90 -1.23 0.35
N ASP A 432 -3.07 -0.50 1.46
CA ASP A 432 -2.90 0.96 1.52
C ASP A 432 -1.43 1.32 1.28
N VAL A 433 -1.13 2.05 0.20
CA VAL A 433 0.24 2.34 -0.25
C VAL A 433 0.98 3.25 0.73
N GLU A 434 0.33 4.25 1.29
CA GLU A 434 0.97 5.11 2.29
C GLU A 434 1.30 4.35 3.58
N LYS A 435 0.42 3.42 3.97
CA LYS A 435 0.70 2.52 5.09
C LYS A 435 1.87 1.60 4.78
N LEU A 436 1.92 1.00 3.59
CA LEU A 436 3.01 0.14 3.14
C LEU A 436 4.37 0.87 3.18
N ILE A 437 4.42 2.09 2.68
CA ILE A 437 5.62 2.95 2.71
C ILE A 437 6.09 3.16 4.16
N ARG A 438 5.18 3.50 5.08
CA ARG A 438 5.50 3.68 6.50
C ARG A 438 6.00 2.39 7.16
N LEU A 439 5.43 1.23 6.79
CA LEU A 439 5.90 -0.07 7.24
C LEU A 439 7.32 -0.36 6.76
N TRP A 440 7.63 -0.16 5.47
CA TRP A 440 8.98 -0.34 4.93
C TRP A 440 10.02 0.55 5.62
N ILE A 441 9.66 1.81 5.92
CA ILE A 441 10.53 2.74 6.65
C ILE A 441 10.76 2.27 8.09
N ALA A 442 9.71 1.82 8.78
CA ALA A 442 9.81 1.34 10.15
C ALA A 442 10.66 0.06 10.25
N GLU A 443 10.56 -0.84 9.26
CA GLU A 443 11.42 -2.01 9.11
C GLU A 443 12.89 -1.65 8.87
N GLY A 444 13.15 -0.48 8.29
CA GLY A 444 14.49 -0.02 7.91
C GLY A 444 14.93 -0.52 6.53
N PHE A 445 14.00 -0.86 5.63
CA PHE A 445 14.34 -1.27 4.25
C PHE A 445 14.78 -0.12 3.37
N ILE A 446 14.48 1.11 3.78
CA ILE A 446 14.79 2.32 3.04
C ILE A 446 16.05 2.95 3.58
N PRO A 447 17.11 3.06 2.77
CA PRO A 447 18.38 3.62 3.20
C PRO A 447 18.27 5.10 3.54
N GLN A 448 18.96 5.51 4.59
CA GLN A 448 18.99 6.89 5.05
C GLN A 448 20.04 7.68 4.24
N GLY A 449 19.64 8.28 3.13
CA GLY A 449 20.48 9.22 2.38
C GLY A 449 20.69 10.52 3.14
N ARG A 450 21.85 11.18 2.96
CA ARG A 450 22.21 12.42 3.69
C ARG A 450 21.24 13.58 3.46
N TYR A 451 20.51 13.61 2.34
CA TYR A 451 19.63 14.73 1.93
C TYR A 451 18.28 14.28 1.40
N GLN A 452 17.96 12.98 1.44
CA GLN A 452 16.71 12.44 0.89
C GLN A 452 15.70 12.18 2.01
N ILE A 453 14.43 12.45 1.70
CA ILE A 453 13.32 12.15 2.59
C ILE A 453 12.98 10.67 2.38
N LEU A 454 12.94 9.90 3.46
CA LEU A 454 12.72 8.44 3.40
C LEU A 454 11.41 8.07 2.70
N GLU A 455 10.36 8.86 2.91
CA GLU A 455 9.05 8.65 2.30
C GLU A 455 9.08 8.81 0.78
N ASP A 456 9.88 9.77 0.27
CA ASP A 456 10.04 9.97 -1.17
C ASP A 456 10.83 8.82 -1.81
N THR A 457 11.90 8.35 -1.15
CA THR A 457 12.69 7.19 -1.60
C THR A 457 11.87 5.90 -1.56
N ALA A 458 11.09 5.69 -0.51
CA ALA A 458 10.20 4.53 -0.40
C ALA A 458 9.12 4.53 -1.48
N LYS A 459 8.63 5.71 -1.83
CA LYS A 459 7.69 5.88 -2.94
C LYS A 459 8.34 5.58 -4.29
N ASP A 460 9.58 6.02 -4.51
CA ASP A 460 10.33 5.69 -5.72
C ASP A 460 10.51 4.16 -5.85
N ASN A 461 10.81 3.47 -4.74
CA ASN A 461 10.88 2.00 -4.71
C ASN A 461 9.53 1.35 -5.04
N PHE A 462 8.43 1.89 -4.52
CA PHE A 462 7.09 1.42 -4.84
C PHE A 462 6.78 1.61 -6.34
N ASP A 463 7.01 2.81 -6.85
CA ASP A 463 6.78 3.14 -8.25
C ASP A 463 7.62 2.24 -9.19
N GLU A 464 8.87 1.92 -8.82
CA GLU A 464 9.70 0.98 -9.59
C GLU A 464 9.16 -0.46 -9.58
N LEU A 465 8.62 -0.94 -8.46
CA LEU A 465 7.96 -2.26 -8.42
C LEU A 465 6.69 -2.29 -9.28
N VAL A 466 5.95 -1.18 -9.35
CA VAL A 466 4.80 -1.04 -10.26
C VAL A 466 5.25 -1.01 -11.72
N ASP A 467 6.28 -0.23 -12.05
CA ASP A 467 6.84 -0.15 -13.42
C ASP A 467 7.34 -1.52 -13.92
N ARG A 468 7.89 -2.33 -13.01
CA ARG A 468 8.28 -3.73 -13.27
C ARG A 468 7.11 -4.71 -13.30
N SER A 469 5.87 -4.21 -13.14
CA SER A 469 4.65 -5.02 -13.14
C SER A 469 4.59 -6.10 -12.04
N LEU A 470 5.32 -5.90 -10.95
CA LEU A 470 5.30 -6.79 -9.77
C LEU A 470 4.21 -6.43 -8.78
N ILE A 471 3.70 -5.20 -8.86
CA ILE A 471 2.57 -4.68 -8.07
C ILE A 471 1.53 -4.12 -9.03
N HIS A 472 0.26 -4.43 -8.78
CA HIS A 472 -0.87 -3.85 -9.50
C HIS A 472 -1.48 -2.70 -8.71
N ILE A 473 -1.74 -1.59 -9.39
CA ILE A 473 -2.51 -0.47 -8.84
C ILE A 473 -3.98 -0.88 -8.84
N GLU A 474 -4.62 -0.85 -7.66
CA GLU A 474 -6.05 -1.16 -7.54
C GLU A 474 -6.89 0.11 -7.58
N LYS A 475 -6.51 1.11 -6.78
CA LYS A 475 -7.20 2.40 -6.72
C LYS A 475 -6.23 3.55 -6.72
N ARG A 476 -6.66 4.64 -7.34
CA ARG A 476 -6.00 5.94 -7.24
C ARG A 476 -6.89 6.89 -6.45
N SER A 477 -6.28 7.77 -5.70
CA SER A 477 -6.97 8.80 -4.93
C SER A 477 -6.12 10.05 -4.91
N TRP A 478 -6.73 11.21 -5.18
CA TRP A 478 -6.02 12.50 -5.17
C TRP A 478 -4.80 12.54 -6.09
N GLY A 479 -4.89 11.90 -7.25
CA GLY A 479 -3.79 11.80 -8.21
C GLY A 479 -2.59 10.95 -7.72
N ARG A 480 -2.74 10.22 -6.60
CA ARG A 480 -1.75 9.28 -6.07
C ARG A 480 -2.30 7.86 -6.11
N VAL A 481 -1.43 6.89 -6.12
CA VAL A 481 -1.83 5.50 -5.91
C VAL A 481 -2.27 5.36 -4.45
N ALA A 482 -3.54 5.04 -4.23
CA ALA A 482 -4.10 4.87 -2.90
C ALA A 482 -3.92 3.44 -2.41
N THR A 483 -4.26 2.47 -3.26
CA THR A 483 -4.17 1.06 -2.91
C THR A 483 -3.56 0.24 -4.04
N CYS A 484 -2.94 -0.87 -3.67
CA CYS A 484 -2.32 -1.81 -4.58
C CYS A 484 -2.64 -3.25 -4.18
N ARG A 485 -2.38 -4.17 -5.11
CA ARG A 485 -2.44 -5.63 -4.89
C ARG A 485 -1.24 -6.30 -5.51
N VAL A 486 -0.97 -7.50 -5.02
CA VAL A 486 0.02 -8.42 -5.60
C VAL A 486 -0.74 -9.58 -6.20
N HIS A 487 -0.41 -9.94 -7.44
CA HIS A 487 -1.00 -11.11 -8.10
C HIS A 487 -0.59 -12.40 -7.35
N ASP A 488 -1.50 -13.37 -7.21
CA ASP A 488 -1.30 -14.60 -6.44
C ASP A 488 0.00 -15.33 -6.78
N LEU A 489 0.29 -15.52 -8.07
CA LEU A 489 1.53 -16.19 -8.50
C LEU A 489 2.80 -15.44 -8.06
N LEU A 490 2.76 -14.10 -8.05
CA LEU A 490 3.86 -13.27 -7.53
C LEU A 490 3.95 -13.33 -6.02
N ARG A 491 2.80 -13.39 -5.34
CA ARG A 491 2.73 -13.57 -3.89
C ARG A 491 3.26 -14.95 -3.47
N ASP A 492 2.88 -16.01 -4.18
CA ASP A 492 3.38 -17.37 -3.92
C ASP A 492 4.89 -17.46 -4.10
N LEU A 493 5.43 -16.83 -5.16
CA LEU A 493 6.87 -16.70 -5.35
C LEU A 493 7.52 -15.95 -4.18
N ALA A 494 6.94 -14.83 -3.74
CA ALA A 494 7.47 -14.06 -2.62
C ALA A 494 7.45 -14.86 -1.33
N ILE A 495 6.39 -15.63 -1.04
CA ILE A 495 6.30 -16.53 0.11
C ILE A 495 7.37 -17.60 0.04
N GLN A 496 7.53 -18.26 -1.12
CA GLN A 496 8.56 -19.28 -1.30
C GLN A 496 9.95 -18.71 -1.03
N LYS A 497 10.29 -17.59 -1.64
CA LYS A 497 11.59 -16.92 -1.48
C LYS A 497 11.82 -16.41 -0.06
N ALA A 498 10.78 -15.92 0.58
CA ALA A 498 10.85 -15.48 1.97
C ALA A 498 11.07 -16.63 2.96
N LYS A 499 10.51 -17.82 2.69
CA LYS A 499 10.77 -19.04 3.48
C LYS A 499 12.21 -19.50 3.32
N GLU A 500 12.73 -19.54 2.07
CA GLU A 500 14.13 -19.90 1.78
C GLU A 500 15.13 -19.05 2.57
N LEU A 501 14.82 -17.76 2.76
CA LEU A 501 15.63 -16.77 3.47
C LEU A 501 15.34 -16.69 4.98
N LYS A 502 14.40 -17.47 5.52
CA LYS A 502 13.89 -17.32 6.90
C LYS A 502 13.49 -15.87 7.22
N PHE A 503 13.00 -15.14 6.19
CA PHE A 503 12.73 -13.72 6.26
C PHE A 503 11.44 -13.41 7.01
N LEU A 504 10.39 -14.23 6.78
CA LEU A 504 9.08 -14.07 7.39
C LEU A 504 8.36 -15.41 7.58
N HIS A 505 7.36 -15.39 8.45
CA HIS A 505 6.43 -16.49 8.69
C HIS A 505 5.00 -16.00 8.64
N ILE A 506 4.12 -16.77 7.99
CA ILE A 506 2.68 -16.53 7.92
C ILE A 506 1.99 -17.60 8.74
N TYR A 507 1.27 -17.16 9.76
CA TYR A 507 0.40 -18.02 10.56
C TYR A 507 -1.03 -17.89 10.04
N ASP A 508 -1.59 -18.98 9.57
CA ASP A 508 -2.96 -19.03 9.06
C ASP A 508 -3.71 -20.18 9.75
N GLN A 509 -4.66 -19.82 10.61
CA GLN A 509 -5.40 -20.80 11.39
C GLN A 509 -6.26 -21.75 10.52
N SER A 510 -6.63 -21.31 9.33
CA SER A 510 -7.40 -22.13 8.37
C SER A 510 -6.57 -23.25 7.73
N LYS A 511 -5.22 -23.16 7.78
CA LYS A 511 -4.30 -24.09 7.14
C LYS A 511 -3.31 -24.73 8.15
N PRO A 512 -3.77 -25.59 9.07
CA PRO A 512 -2.90 -26.15 10.11
C PRO A 512 -1.73 -27.01 9.58
N SER A 513 -1.82 -27.51 8.33
CA SER A 513 -0.75 -28.28 7.68
C SER A 513 0.51 -27.48 7.31
N MET A 514 0.48 -26.15 7.40
CA MET A 514 1.64 -25.28 7.17
C MET A 514 2.48 -25.01 8.44
N HIS A 515 2.09 -25.57 9.57
CA HIS A 515 2.78 -25.35 10.85
C HIS A 515 3.91 -26.36 11.05
N ASP A 516 5.10 -26.03 10.52
CA ASP A 516 6.33 -26.68 10.94
C ASP A 516 6.92 -25.89 12.13
N PRO A 517 6.86 -26.44 13.36
CA PRO A 517 7.37 -25.75 14.55
C PRO A 517 8.86 -25.39 14.44
N SER A 518 9.63 -26.12 13.64
CA SER A 518 11.06 -25.88 13.46
C SER A 518 11.36 -24.64 12.63
N SER A 519 10.48 -24.25 11.72
CA SER A 519 10.65 -23.08 10.85
C SER A 519 10.25 -21.76 11.52
N THR A 520 9.38 -21.81 12.52
CA THR A 520 8.85 -20.62 13.21
C THR A 520 9.85 -19.95 14.13
N SER A 521 10.74 -20.75 14.75
CA SER A 521 11.71 -20.27 15.75
C SER A 521 12.79 -19.32 15.19
N THR A 522 12.93 -19.22 13.88
CA THR A 522 14.02 -18.46 13.23
C THR A 522 13.54 -17.20 12.48
N CYS A 523 12.25 -17.12 12.13
CA CYS A 523 11.72 -16.01 11.35
C CYS A 523 11.54 -14.75 12.20
N ARG A 524 11.86 -13.59 11.62
CA ARG A 524 11.86 -12.30 12.33
C ARG A 524 10.63 -11.46 12.11
N ARG A 525 9.82 -11.77 11.10
CA ARG A 525 8.59 -11.06 10.75
C ARG A 525 7.45 -12.04 10.70
N GLN A 526 6.35 -11.69 11.32
CA GLN A 526 5.22 -12.59 11.47
C GLN A 526 3.95 -11.92 11.00
N SER A 527 3.16 -12.65 10.25
CA SER A 527 1.82 -12.28 9.86
C SER A 527 0.82 -13.29 10.38
N LEU A 528 -0.27 -12.81 10.95
CA LEU A 528 -1.28 -13.59 11.62
C LEU A 528 -2.62 -13.34 10.97
N TYR A 529 -3.16 -14.37 10.32
CA TYR A 529 -4.47 -14.35 9.70
C TYR A 529 -5.46 -15.04 10.63
N SER A 530 -6.58 -14.39 10.91
CA SER A 530 -7.55 -14.79 11.93
C SER A 530 -7.04 -14.56 13.37
N VAL A 531 -7.91 -14.69 14.36
CA VAL A 531 -7.58 -14.46 15.75
C VAL A 531 -6.89 -15.70 16.32
N PRO A 532 -5.57 -15.69 16.45
CA PRO A 532 -4.91 -16.79 17.13
C PRO A 532 -5.18 -16.71 18.62
N ASP A 533 -5.23 -17.86 19.25
CA ASP A 533 -4.97 -17.92 20.68
C ASP A 533 -3.58 -17.32 20.93
N MET A 534 -3.53 -16.18 21.65
CA MET A 534 -2.27 -15.49 21.94
C MET A 534 -1.26 -16.40 22.66
N CYS A 535 -1.73 -17.41 23.38
CA CYS A 535 -0.89 -18.42 24.03
C CYS A 535 -0.13 -19.26 22.99
N LEU A 536 -0.73 -19.60 21.87
CA LEU A 536 -0.09 -20.30 20.76
C LEU A 536 1.00 -19.45 20.14
N LEU A 537 0.75 -18.15 19.94
CA LEU A 537 1.69 -17.20 19.40
C LEU A 537 2.97 -17.13 20.25
N LEU A 538 2.81 -17.18 21.57
CA LEU A 538 3.92 -17.14 22.53
C LEU A 538 4.76 -18.42 22.51
N GLN A 539 4.14 -19.56 22.19
CA GLN A 539 4.84 -20.84 22.09
C GLN A 539 5.65 -20.99 20.79
N ILE A 540 5.18 -20.34 19.72
CA ILE A 540 5.72 -20.52 18.36
C ILE A 540 6.73 -19.42 18.00
N SER A 541 6.79 -18.32 18.73
CA SER A 541 7.44 -17.08 18.30
C SER A 541 8.91 -16.98 18.69
N ASN A 542 9.71 -16.44 17.77
CA ASN A 542 11.09 -16.07 18.00
C ASN A 542 11.17 -14.83 18.90
N PRO A 543 11.90 -14.84 20.03
CA PRO A 543 12.12 -13.67 20.86
C PRO A 543 12.73 -12.47 20.12
N ASN A 544 13.44 -12.73 19.02
CA ASN A 544 14.06 -11.73 18.15
C ASN A 544 13.11 -11.24 17.04
N THR A 545 11.80 -11.46 17.17
CA THR A 545 10.80 -10.95 16.23
C THR A 545 10.84 -9.43 16.17
N LEU A 546 10.89 -8.88 14.95
CA LEU A 546 10.95 -7.45 14.68
C LEU A 546 9.60 -6.87 14.32
N SER A 547 8.72 -7.69 13.72
CA SER A 547 7.43 -7.22 13.20
C SER A 547 6.34 -8.24 13.38
N ILE A 548 5.18 -7.75 13.82
CA ILE A 548 3.95 -8.52 13.92
C ILE A 548 2.83 -7.75 13.25
N LEU A 549 2.22 -8.37 12.23
CA LEU A 549 1.06 -7.86 11.52
C LEU A 549 -0.14 -8.79 11.75
N PHE A 550 -1.20 -8.24 12.31
CA PHE A 550 -2.45 -8.96 12.47
C PHE A 550 -3.42 -8.55 11.37
N PHE A 551 -4.09 -9.54 10.80
CA PHE A 551 -5.17 -9.36 9.85
C PHE A 551 -6.39 -10.10 10.36
N ASN A 552 -7.42 -9.34 10.77
CA ASN A 552 -8.68 -9.90 11.20
C ASN A 552 -9.72 -9.68 10.10
N PRO A 553 -10.11 -10.71 9.34
CA PRO A 553 -11.18 -10.60 8.35
C PRO A 553 -12.54 -10.40 9.01
N ASN A 554 -12.72 -10.89 10.24
CA ASN A 554 -13.98 -10.89 10.95
C ASN A 554 -13.99 -9.81 12.03
N SER A 555 -14.58 -8.67 11.76
CA SER A 555 -14.71 -7.54 12.70
C SER A 555 -15.55 -7.83 13.96
N GLN A 556 -15.95 -9.07 14.19
CA GLN A 556 -16.74 -9.53 15.34
C GLN A 556 -15.94 -10.30 16.39
N SER A 557 -14.63 -10.46 16.18
CA SER A 557 -13.82 -11.13 17.20
C SER A 557 -13.73 -10.28 18.46
N PRO A 558 -13.83 -10.90 19.65
CA PRO A 558 -13.65 -10.22 20.91
C PRO A 558 -12.28 -9.56 20.95
N GLY A 559 -12.18 -8.48 21.69
CA GLY A 559 -11.10 -7.52 21.80
C GLY A 559 -9.67 -8.03 21.82
N ILE A 560 -8.75 -7.11 21.99
CA ILE A 560 -7.33 -7.42 22.26
C ILE A 560 -7.33 -8.48 23.38
N PRO A 561 -6.73 -9.66 23.13
CA PRO A 561 -6.75 -10.73 24.12
C PRO A 561 -6.20 -10.25 25.46
N GLU A 562 -6.77 -10.71 26.57
CA GLU A 562 -6.30 -10.41 27.93
C GLU A 562 -4.78 -10.68 28.08
N ASN A 563 -4.24 -11.55 27.25
CA ASN A 563 -2.82 -11.92 27.20
C ASN A 563 -1.92 -10.94 26.40
N PHE A 564 -2.46 -9.81 25.90
CA PHE A 564 -1.67 -8.83 25.15
C PHE A 564 -0.44 -8.29 25.92
N PRO A 565 -0.46 -8.14 27.26
CA PRO A 565 0.74 -7.81 28.02
C PRO A 565 1.91 -8.79 27.88
N LEU A 566 1.65 -10.05 27.52
CA LEU A 566 2.68 -11.04 27.27
C LEU A 566 3.50 -10.72 26.00
N LEU A 567 2.88 -10.05 25.02
CA LEU A 567 3.57 -9.58 23.81
C LEU A 567 4.72 -8.64 24.19
N TYR A 568 4.51 -7.72 25.14
CA TYR A 568 5.54 -6.79 25.59
C TYR A 568 6.70 -7.48 26.34
N LYS A 569 6.40 -8.61 26.98
CA LYS A 569 7.39 -9.37 27.76
C LYS A 569 8.27 -10.21 26.87
N ASN A 570 7.71 -10.78 25.81
CA ASN A 570 8.38 -11.80 25.01
C ASN A 570 9.07 -11.23 23.76
N PHE A 571 8.64 -10.05 23.26
CA PHE A 571 9.11 -9.49 21.99
C PHE A 571 9.72 -8.08 22.15
N MET A 572 10.82 -7.99 22.87
CA MET A 572 11.43 -6.70 23.19
C MET A 572 12.05 -5.95 21.99
N PHE A 573 12.25 -6.64 20.85
CA PHE A 573 12.89 -6.08 19.66
C PHE A 573 11.91 -5.60 18.60
N LEU A 574 10.60 -5.62 18.88
CA LEU A 574 9.57 -5.20 17.93
C LEU A 574 9.79 -3.76 17.47
N ARG A 575 9.80 -3.59 16.14
CA ARG A 575 9.84 -2.31 15.42
C ARG A 575 8.47 -1.96 14.86
N VAL A 576 7.71 -2.98 14.45
CA VAL A 576 6.39 -2.83 13.83
C VAL A 576 5.38 -3.68 14.58
N VAL A 577 4.32 -3.04 15.03
CA VAL A 577 3.13 -3.69 15.56
C VAL A 577 1.91 -3.13 14.85
N ASN A 578 1.21 -3.97 14.11
CA ASN A 578 -0.03 -3.62 13.44
C ASN A 578 -1.18 -4.48 13.95
N LEU A 579 -2.14 -3.86 14.62
CA LEU A 579 -3.32 -4.47 15.24
C LEU A 579 -4.61 -3.89 14.67
N ASP A 580 -4.61 -3.54 13.40
CA ASP A 580 -5.79 -2.95 12.76
C ASP A 580 -6.98 -3.91 12.81
N GLY A 581 -8.12 -3.38 13.21
CA GLY A 581 -9.37 -4.15 13.32
C GLY A 581 -9.53 -4.95 14.62
N TYR A 582 -8.54 -4.94 15.51
CA TYR A 582 -8.67 -5.54 16.84
C TYR A 582 -9.43 -4.60 17.76
N CYS A 583 -10.63 -4.99 18.17
CA CYS A 583 -11.43 -4.22 19.12
C CYS A 583 -11.12 -4.70 20.56
N ASP A 584 -10.67 -3.79 21.41
CA ASP A 584 -10.62 -4.05 22.85
C ASP A 584 -11.95 -3.63 23.51
N ALA A 585 -12.52 -4.52 24.28
CA ALA A 585 -13.73 -4.24 25.06
C ALA A 585 -13.49 -3.17 26.14
N SER A 586 -12.26 -3.10 26.69
CA SER A 586 -11.87 -2.10 27.69
C SER A 586 -11.68 -0.69 27.10
N GLY A 587 -11.33 -0.61 25.81
CA GLY A 587 -11.02 0.65 25.14
C GLY A 587 -9.69 1.27 25.58
N THR A 588 -8.87 0.57 26.37
CA THR A 588 -7.57 1.05 26.86
C THR A 588 -6.44 0.13 26.41
N LEU A 589 -5.34 0.69 26.00
CA LEU A 589 -4.13 -0.08 25.72
C LEU A 589 -3.43 -0.39 27.05
N SER A 590 -3.06 -1.66 27.26
CA SER A 590 -2.48 -2.09 28.54
C SER A 590 -1.11 -1.45 28.82
N GLU A 591 -0.82 -1.26 30.11
CA GLU A 591 0.52 -0.85 30.59
C GLU A 591 1.59 -1.88 30.21
N GLY A 592 2.83 -1.44 30.11
CA GLY A 592 3.95 -2.30 29.71
C GLY A 592 4.42 -2.12 28.27
N ILE A 593 3.68 -1.37 27.44
CA ILE A 593 4.07 -1.07 26.05
C ILE A 593 5.42 -0.34 25.97
N GLU A 594 5.81 0.37 27.03
CA GLU A 594 7.10 1.08 27.13
C GLU A 594 8.32 0.14 27.04
N LYS A 595 8.13 -1.16 27.22
CA LYS A 595 9.19 -2.16 27.06
C LYS A 595 9.63 -2.33 25.61
N LEU A 596 8.75 -1.96 24.66
CA LEU A 596 9.02 -2.02 23.23
C LEU A 596 9.85 -0.81 22.76
N ILE A 597 11.01 -0.59 23.32
CA ILE A 597 11.83 0.61 23.09
C ILE A 597 12.32 0.78 21.64
N HIS A 598 12.25 -0.28 20.82
CA HIS A 598 12.60 -0.27 19.40
C HIS A 598 11.41 0.04 18.50
N LEU A 599 10.19 0.16 19.07
CA LEU A 599 8.97 0.35 18.31
C LEU A 599 9.00 1.66 17.53
N LYS A 600 8.81 1.55 16.20
CA LYS A 600 8.74 2.67 15.26
C LYS A 600 7.34 2.86 14.68
N TYR A 601 6.59 1.79 14.51
CA TYR A 601 5.25 1.81 13.96
C TYR A 601 4.26 1.10 14.89
N LEU A 602 3.21 1.82 15.29
CA LEU A 602 2.08 1.28 16.04
C LEU A 602 0.77 1.59 15.30
N GLY A 603 0.16 0.56 14.71
CA GLY A 603 -1.12 0.61 14.02
C GLY A 603 -2.23 0.03 14.87
N LEU A 604 -3.23 0.84 15.15
CA LEU A 604 -4.42 0.53 15.95
C LEU A 604 -5.70 1.04 15.26
N ARG A 605 -5.73 1.03 13.92
CA ARG A 605 -6.92 1.46 13.17
C ARG A 605 -8.10 0.54 13.48
N LYS A 606 -9.27 1.13 13.71
CA LYS A 606 -10.53 0.39 14.00
C LYS A 606 -10.43 -0.52 15.23
N SER A 607 -9.46 -0.28 16.12
CA SER A 607 -9.23 -1.12 17.31
C SER A 607 -10.16 -0.83 18.48
N GLY A 608 -10.90 0.28 18.44
CA GLY A 608 -11.77 0.67 19.56
C GLY A 608 -11.06 1.34 20.74
N VAL A 609 -9.73 1.46 20.70
CA VAL A 609 -8.93 2.17 21.72
C VAL A 609 -9.40 3.61 21.86
N ARG A 610 -9.68 4.04 23.09
CA ARG A 610 -10.14 5.39 23.45
C ARG A 610 -9.10 6.17 24.24
N GLU A 611 -8.23 5.47 24.95
CA GLU A 611 -7.21 6.05 25.82
C GLU A 611 -5.89 5.30 25.67
N LEU A 612 -4.79 6.04 25.67
CA LEU A 612 -3.44 5.49 25.67
C LEU A 612 -2.80 5.66 27.05
N PRO A 613 -2.08 4.62 27.54
CA PRO A 613 -1.38 4.71 28.81
C PRO A 613 -0.25 5.74 28.72
N SER A 614 0.03 6.41 29.83
CA SER A 614 1.11 7.42 29.90
C SER A 614 2.50 6.82 29.62
N SER A 615 2.66 5.53 29.80
CA SER A 615 3.88 4.76 29.51
C SER A 615 4.27 4.76 28.03
N ILE A 616 3.31 4.97 27.09
CA ILE A 616 3.61 5.11 25.66
C ILE A 616 4.60 6.23 25.36
N LEU A 617 4.67 7.26 26.22
CA LEU A 617 5.59 8.38 26.09
C LEU A 617 7.07 7.98 26.20
N ASN A 618 7.35 6.77 26.64
CA ASN A 618 8.70 6.21 26.71
C ASN A 618 9.18 5.60 25.38
N LEU A 619 8.28 5.45 24.40
CA LEU A 619 8.59 4.94 23.06
C LEU A 619 9.30 6.02 22.22
N ARG A 620 10.52 6.38 22.60
CA ARG A 620 11.28 7.50 22.00
C ARG A 620 11.57 7.35 20.51
N ARG A 621 11.48 6.12 19.95
CA ARG A 621 11.74 5.83 18.54
C ARG A 621 10.47 5.76 17.70
N LEU A 622 9.30 5.99 18.31
CA LEU A 622 8.02 5.89 17.59
C LEU A 622 7.94 6.96 16.51
N GLU A 623 7.86 6.52 15.25
CA GLU A 623 7.76 7.37 14.06
C GLU A 623 6.31 7.49 13.56
N THR A 624 5.51 6.43 13.72
CA THR A 624 4.10 6.40 13.29
C THR A 624 3.20 5.89 14.41
N LEU A 625 2.16 6.67 14.70
CA LEU A 625 1.07 6.31 15.61
C LEU A 625 -0.26 6.46 14.88
N ASP A 626 -0.90 5.34 14.57
CA ASP A 626 -2.14 5.30 13.79
C ASP A 626 -3.29 4.74 14.63
N LEU A 627 -4.14 5.65 15.12
CA LEU A 627 -5.26 5.39 16.04
C LEU A 627 -6.62 5.63 15.37
N PHE A 628 -6.64 5.71 14.03
CA PHE A 628 -7.86 6.11 13.35
C PHE A 628 -8.98 5.09 13.50
N SER A 629 -10.06 5.49 14.15
CA SER A 629 -11.28 4.69 14.32
C SER A 629 -12.51 5.56 14.05
N ARG A 630 -13.48 5.03 13.28
CA ARG A 630 -14.66 5.77 12.88
C ARG A 630 -15.49 6.20 14.09
N GLY A 631 -15.75 7.51 14.20
CA GLY A 631 -16.61 8.07 15.25
C GLY A 631 -16.09 7.92 16.67
N LYS A 632 -14.91 7.34 16.88
CA LYS A 632 -14.30 7.17 18.20
C LYS A 632 -13.18 8.16 18.43
N HIS A 633 -13.31 8.96 19.47
CA HIS A 633 -12.29 9.91 19.88
C HIS A 633 -11.28 9.22 20.79
N VAL A 634 -10.00 9.53 20.59
CA VAL A 634 -8.89 9.01 21.40
C VAL A 634 -8.30 10.13 22.24
N GLU A 635 -8.12 9.88 23.53
CA GLU A 635 -7.40 10.78 24.41
C GLU A 635 -5.90 10.44 24.42
N LEU A 636 -5.07 11.44 24.10
CA LEU A 636 -3.64 11.30 24.14
C LEU A 636 -3.08 11.80 25.49
N PRO A 637 -2.03 11.16 26.01
CA PRO A 637 -1.37 11.66 27.23
C PRO A 637 -0.88 13.09 27.09
N ASN A 638 -1.05 13.90 28.15
CA ASN A 638 -0.72 15.32 28.15
C ASN A 638 0.70 15.68 27.69
N LYS A 639 1.66 14.75 27.79
CA LYS A 639 3.07 14.99 27.43
C LYS A 639 3.48 14.32 26.11
N VAL A 640 2.54 14.17 25.15
CA VAL A 640 2.79 13.52 23.83
C VAL A 640 3.96 14.15 23.08
N TYR A 641 4.29 15.42 23.36
CA TYR A 641 5.47 16.09 22.84
C TYR A 641 6.82 15.41 23.16
N LYS A 642 6.84 14.41 24.06
CA LYS A 642 8.05 13.62 24.35
C LYS A 642 8.40 12.65 23.22
N LEU A 643 7.47 12.34 22.32
CA LEU A 643 7.69 11.46 21.18
C LEU A 643 8.38 12.20 20.03
N GLN A 644 9.62 12.63 20.22
CA GLN A 644 10.36 13.54 19.34
C GLN A 644 10.64 12.98 17.94
N GLU A 645 10.58 11.66 17.76
CA GLU A 645 10.77 11.00 16.45
C GLU A 645 9.46 10.86 15.67
N LEU A 646 8.32 11.30 16.24
CA LEU A 646 7.00 11.11 15.60
C LEU A 646 6.89 11.96 14.32
N LYS A 647 6.63 11.25 13.20
CA LYS A 647 6.43 11.82 11.86
C LYS A 647 4.97 11.77 11.44
N HIS A 648 4.25 10.75 11.85
CA HIS A 648 2.88 10.49 11.41
C HIS A 648 1.97 10.24 12.61
N LEU A 649 0.94 11.07 12.75
CA LEU A 649 -0.06 10.98 13.81
C LEU A 649 -1.46 11.03 13.21
N PHE A 650 -2.21 9.92 13.36
CA PHE A 650 -3.56 9.77 12.81
C PHE A 650 -4.55 9.37 13.89
N GLY A 651 -5.68 10.05 13.97
CA GLY A 651 -6.75 9.74 14.92
C GLY A 651 -7.69 10.91 15.16
N LEU A 652 -8.89 10.62 15.62
CA LEU A 652 -9.84 11.62 16.10
C LEU A 652 -9.49 11.97 17.55
N PHE A 653 -8.72 13.04 17.78
CA PHE A 653 -8.22 13.37 19.09
C PHE A 653 -9.20 14.22 19.88
N SER A 654 -9.45 13.81 21.16
CA SER A 654 -10.18 14.60 22.15
C SER A 654 -9.19 15.33 23.07
N GLY A 655 -9.66 16.39 23.75
CA GLY A 655 -8.84 17.14 24.67
C GLY A 655 -7.84 18.10 24.02
N HIS A 656 -6.94 18.66 24.82
CA HIS A 656 -5.93 19.63 24.39
C HIS A 656 -4.66 18.92 23.95
N LEU A 657 -4.34 19.03 22.66
CA LEU A 657 -3.19 18.35 22.05
C LEU A 657 -1.89 19.14 22.24
N GLN A 658 -0.98 18.66 23.06
CA GLN A 658 0.34 19.30 23.29
C GLN A 658 1.40 18.74 22.32
N ILE A 659 1.26 19.04 21.01
CA ILE A 659 2.17 18.57 19.97
C ILE A 659 3.16 19.63 19.46
N GLY A 660 3.11 20.85 19.97
CA GLY A 660 3.84 22.01 19.42
C GLY A 660 5.35 21.89 19.34
N SER A 661 5.98 20.86 19.92
CA SER A 661 7.41 20.61 19.80
C SER A 661 7.78 19.40 18.93
N LEU A 662 6.81 18.78 18.26
CA LEU A 662 7.04 17.65 17.33
C LEU A 662 7.49 18.17 15.96
N THR A 663 8.70 18.66 15.86
CA THR A 663 9.22 19.33 14.66
C THR A 663 9.44 18.39 13.47
N LYS A 664 9.49 17.07 13.71
CA LYS A 664 9.63 16.05 12.66
C LYS A 664 8.30 15.63 12.02
N LEU A 665 7.17 16.16 12.52
CA LEU A 665 5.85 15.75 12.06
C LEU A 665 5.65 16.10 10.57
N GLN A 666 5.25 15.12 9.78
CA GLN A 666 4.98 15.21 8.35
C GLN A 666 3.49 15.05 8.02
N SER A 667 2.78 14.21 8.75
CA SER A 667 1.34 14.00 8.56
C SER A 667 0.62 14.09 9.90
N LEU A 668 -0.37 14.98 9.96
CA LEU A 668 -1.29 15.15 11.09
C LEU A 668 -2.72 15.08 10.57
N LYS A 669 -3.41 13.97 10.82
CA LYS A 669 -4.77 13.79 10.29
C LYS A 669 -5.79 13.75 11.43
N PHE A 670 -6.84 14.55 11.25
CA PHE A 670 -8.03 14.64 12.11
C PHE A 670 -7.77 15.30 13.47
N VAL A 671 -6.98 16.37 13.48
CA VAL A 671 -6.88 17.25 14.64
C VAL A 671 -8.14 18.11 14.79
N ASN A 672 -8.63 18.26 16.02
CA ASN A 672 -9.77 19.13 16.30
C ASN A 672 -9.37 20.61 16.09
N ASN A 673 -10.25 21.40 15.47
CA ASN A 673 -10.07 22.85 15.25
C ASN A 673 -9.75 23.60 16.55
N GLU A 674 -10.37 23.23 17.66
CA GLU A 674 -10.05 23.83 18.98
C GLU A 674 -8.61 23.57 19.40
N SER A 675 -8.14 22.35 19.25
CA SER A 675 -6.73 21.99 19.57
C SER A 675 -5.78 22.69 18.62
N TRP A 676 -6.11 22.71 17.33
CA TRP A 676 -5.28 23.37 16.31
C TRP A 676 -5.13 24.88 16.59
N SER A 677 -6.18 25.58 16.98
CA SER A 677 -6.15 27.02 17.28
C SER A 677 -5.20 27.42 18.42
N LYS A 678 -4.84 26.47 19.28
CA LYS A 678 -3.91 26.66 20.41
C LYS A 678 -2.46 26.30 20.08
N ILE A 679 -2.21 25.76 18.88
CA ILE A 679 -0.90 25.29 18.44
C ILE A 679 -0.21 26.39 17.63
N ASN A 680 1.10 26.60 17.84
CA ASN A 680 1.89 27.46 16.95
C ASN A 680 2.32 26.66 15.70
N PRO A 681 1.76 26.95 14.52
CA PRO A 681 2.01 26.18 13.30
C PRO A 681 3.43 26.37 12.75
N GLU A 682 4.13 27.45 13.06
CA GLU A 682 5.48 27.76 12.55
C GLU A 682 6.52 26.69 12.93
N LYS A 683 6.25 25.92 13.97
CA LYS A 683 7.12 24.84 14.42
C LYS A 683 7.08 23.60 13.54
N PHE A 684 6.03 23.45 12.71
CA PHE A 684 5.84 22.27 11.86
C PHE A 684 6.44 22.44 10.46
N VAL A 685 7.73 22.71 10.41
CA VAL A 685 8.47 22.97 9.15
C VAL A 685 8.46 21.81 8.15
N ASN A 686 8.17 20.59 8.62
CA ASN A 686 8.15 19.38 7.80
C ASN A 686 6.74 18.88 7.45
N LEU A 687 5.68 19.54 7.94
CA LEU A 687 4.32 19.08 7.75
C LEU A 687 3.89 19.16 6.28
N ARG A 688 3.50 18.01 5.70
CA ARG A 688 3.04 17.87 4.32
C ARG A 688 1.55 17.62 4.23
N GLU A 689 0.97 16.95 5.22
CA GLU A 689 -0.44 16.57 5.22
C GLU A 689 -1.12 17.02 6.51
N LEU A 690 -2.20 17.77 6.37
CA LEU A 690 -2.98 18.27 7.50
C LEU A 690 -4.46 18.06 7.26
N ALA A 691 -5.13 17.39 8.21
CA ALA A 691 -6.58 17.29 8.22
C ALA A 691 -7.14 17.83 9.55
N ILE A 692 -7.99 18.85 9.45
CA ILE A 692 -8.63 19.51 10.60
C ILE A 692 -10.13 19.21 10.56
N TYR A 693 -10.70 18.94 11.71
CA TYR A 693 -12.15 18.75 11.83
C TYR A 693 -12.73 19.49 13.04
N SER A 694 -14.03 19.75 13.03
CA SER A 694 -14.78 20.21 14.18
C SER A 694 -15.72 19.13 14.68
N LYS A 695 -15.81 19.00 16.00
CA LYS A 695 -16.73 18.05 16.65
C LYS A 695 -18.16 18.61 16.59
N LEU A 696 -19.14 17.77 16.24
CA LEU A 696 -20.57 18.12 16.30
C LEU A 696 -20.98 18.48 17.74
N GLY A 697 -21.67 19.62 17.92
CA GLY A 697 -22.14 20.08 19.23
C GLY A 697 -21.09 20.78 20.11
N ALA A 698 -19.88 21.02 19.60
CA ALA A 698 -18.93 21.91 20.25
C ALA A 698 -19.34 23.38 20.07
N GLU A 699 -18.91 24.29 20.97
CA GLU A 699 -19.06 25.74 20.77
C GLU A 699 -18.49 26.15 19.43
N ALA A 700 -19.25 26.98 18.68
CA ALA A 700 -18.85 27.48 17.37
C ALA A 700 -17.50 28.20 17.45
N LYS A 701 -16.48 27.65 16.79
CA LYS A 701 -15.14 28.25 16.75
C LYS A 701 -14.75 28.61 15.33
N ILE A 702 -14.14 29.78 15.20
CA ILE A 702 -13.71 30.29 13.91
C ILE A 702 -12.41 29.56 13.49
N PHE A 703 -12.43 28.90 12.34
CA PHE A 703 -11.20 28.41 11.71
C PHE A 703 -10.48 29.58 11.02
N ARG A 704 -9.18 29.75 11.33
CA ARG A 704 -8.33 30.78 10.77
C ARG A 704 -7.36 30.18 9.76
N PHE A 705 -7.50 30.58 8.49
CA PHE A 705 -6.66 30.06 7.40
C PHE A 705 -5.20 30.54 7.52
N ASP A 706 -4.95 31.71 8.13
CA ASP A 706 -3.62 32.22 8.41
C ASP A 706 -2.79 31.27 9.31
N SER A 707 -3.49 30.44 10.09
CA SER A 707 -2.79 29.42 10.90
C SER A 707 -2.15 28.31 10.06
N VAL A 708 -2.68 28.02 8.88
CA VAL A 708 -2.11 27.00 7.96
C VAL A 708 -1.21 27.64 6.89
N ALA A 709 -1.38 28.92 6.63
CA ALA A 709 -0.57 29.67 5.67
C ALA A 709 0.93 29.68 5.99
N LYS A 710 1.28 29.47 7.26
CA LYS A 710 2.66 29.42 7.77
C LYS A 710 3.36 28.07 7.59
N LEU A 711 2.72 27.10 6.93
CA LEU A 711 3.25 25.74 6.73
C LEU A 711 3.95 25.62 5.37
N PRO A 712 5.29 25.71 5.29
CA PRO A 712 6.00 25.92 4.03
C PRO A 712 6.00 24.68 3.12
N ARG A 713 5.83 23.48 3.69
CA ARG A 713 5.89 22.21 2.96
C ARG A 713 4.52 21.55 2.77
N LEU A 714 3.44 22.24 3.13
CA LEU A 714 2.10 21.64 3.08
C LEU A 714 1.68 21.31 1.64
N GLU A 715 1.41 20.03 1.37
CA GLU A 715 0.97 19.52 0.08
C GLU A 715 -0.51 19.20 0.06
N GLN A 716 -1.07 18.77 1.19
CA GLN A 716 -2.48 18.40 1.32
C GLN A 716 -3.11 19.09 2.53
N LEU A 717 -4.22 19.77 2.29
CA LEU A 717 -5.03 20.38 3.33
C LEU A 717 -6.47 19.90 3.23
N SER A 718 -7.01 19.41 4.32
CA SER A 718 -8.40 19.04 4.46
C SER A 718 -9.01 19.74 5.67
N VAL A 719 -10.06 20.52 5.46
CA VAL A 719 -10.78 21.21 6.53
C VAL A 719 -12.24 20.83 6.50
N ARG A 720 -12.71 20.30 7.62
CA ARG A 720 -14.11 19.95 7.81
C ARG A 720 -14.67 20.63 9.04
N LEU A 721 -15.61 21.53 8.84
CA LEU A 721 -16.29 22.23 9.91
C LEU A 721 -17.73 21.68 10.08
N SER A 722 -18.25 21.79 11.28
CA SER A 722 -19.63 21.41 11.62
C SER A 722 -20.58 22.58 11.39
N PRO A 723 -21.89 22.33 11.19
CA PRO A 723 -22.88 23.40 11.16
C PRO A 723 -22.81 24.23 12.44
N GLY A 724 -22.70 25.54 12.30
CA GLY A 724 -22.51 26.46 13.44
C GLY A 724 -21.09 27.02 13.55
N ASP A 725 -20.07 26.33 13.07
CA ASP A 725 -18.73 26.88 12.92
C ASP A 725 -18.70 27.87 11.75
N SER A 726 -17.85 28.87 11.85
CA SER A 726 -17.63 29.82 10.78
C SER A 726 -16.15 29.86 10.37
N PHE A 727 -15.93 30.11 9.10
CA PHE A 727 -14.61 30.42 8.58
C PHE A 727 -14.35 31.92 8.81
N ALA A 728 -13.21 32.27 9.35
CA ALA A 728 -12.78 33.67 9.27
C ALA A 728 -12.61 34.03 7.80
N SER A 729 -13.00 35.28 7.43
CA SER A 729 -12.83 35.77 6.06
C SER A 729 -11.46 35.38 5.50
N LEU A 730 -11.42 34.98 4.24
CA LEU A 730 -10.17 34.73 3.52
C LEU A 730 -9.41 36.04 3.19
N GLN A 731 -10.01 37.23 3.48
CA GLN A 731 -9.42 38.55 3.18
C GLN A 731 -7.98 38.73 3.67
N PRO A 732 -7.56 38.25 4.86
CA PRO A 732 -6.17 38.39 5.28
C PRO A 732 -5.14 37.73 4.34
N LEU A 733 -5.57 36.76 3.53
CA LEU A 733 -4.70 36.05 2.58
C LEU A 733 -4.40 36.84 1.31
N TYR A 734 -5.26 37.82 0.95
CA TYR A 734 -5.03 38.65 -0.24
C TYR A 734 -3.73 39.45 -0.20
N CYS A 735 -3.22 39.72 1.01
CA CYS A 735 -1.98 40.50 1.19
C CYS A 735 -0.71 39.64 1.01
N TYR A 736 -0.80 38.30 1.01
CA TYR A 736 0.35 37.39 1.04
C TYR A 736 0.30 36.27 0.00
N ILE A 737 -0.49 36.43 -1.06
CA ILE A 737 -0.86 35.36 -1.99
C ILE A 737 0.33 34.62 -2.61
N ASP A 738 1.42 35.32 -2.94
CA ASP A 738 2.58 34.73 -3.60
C ASP A 738 3.46 33.86 -2.65
N ALA A 739 3.25 34.01 -1.34
CA ALA A 739 3.99 33.30 -0.30
C ALA A 739 3.16 32.23 0.44
N VAL A 740 1.86 32.15 0.19
CA VAL A 740 0.95 31.29 0.94
C VAL A 740 0.84 29.90 0.31
N LEU A 741 1.23 28.89 1.06
CA LEU A 741 1.11 27.47 0.68
C LEU A 741 1.68 27.14 -0.72
N PRO A 742 2.94 27.45 -0.99
CA PRO A 742 3.52 27.34 -2.34
C PRO A 742 3.52 25.90 -2.87
N ASN A 743 3.42 24.89 -2.01
CA ASN A 743 3.49 23.48 -2.37
C ASN A 743 2.13 22.78 -2.34
N LEU A 744 1.02 23.49 -2.06
CA LEU A 744 -0.29 22.89 -1.92
C LEU A 744 -0.76 22.29 -3.25
N LYS A 745 -0.94 20.96 -3.26
CA LYS A 745 -1.40 20.17 -4.42
C LYS A 745 -2.86 19.78 -4.30
N CYS A 746 -3.35 19.61 -3.08
CA CYS A 746 -4.68 19.11 -2.81
C CYS A 746 -5.37 19.91 -1.71
N LEU A 747 -6.56 20.42 -2.01
CA LEU A 747 -7.39 21.19 -1.07
C LEU A 747 -8.78 20.59 -0.99
N MET A 748 -9.21 20.33 0.25
CA MET A 748 -10.56 19.87 0.54
C MET A 748 -11.23 20.75 1.58
N LEU A 749 -12.41 21.27 1.26
CA LEU A 749 -13.20 22.12 2.14
C LEU A 749 -14.62 21.55 2.29
N LYS A 750 -15.08 21.36 3.54
CA LYS A 750 -16.43 20.93 3.85
C LYS A 750 -17.00 21.74 5.01
N GLY A 751 -18.23 22.24 4.86
CA GLY A 751 -18.91 22.99 5.93
C GLY A 751 -18.22 24.30 6.33
N THR A 752 -17.40 24.87 5.46
CA THR A 752 -16.60 26.07 5.77
C THR A 752 -17.39 27.34 5.78
N CYS A 753 -18.60 27.36 5.18
CA CYS A 753 -19.57 28.47 5.25
C CYS A 753 -18.96 29.83 4.91
N LEU A 754 -18.10 29.88 3.89
CA LEU A 754 -17.45 31.12 3.44
C LEU A 754 -18.50 32.15 3.01
N ARG A 755 -18.28 33.43 3.32
CA ARG A 755 -19.18 34.53 2.95
C ARG A 755 -18.82 35.16 1.61
N ASP A 756 -17.51 35.23 1.32
CA ASP A 756 -16.97 35.78 0.07
C ASP A 756 -16.69 34.67 -0.92
N ASP A 757 -16.76 34.95 -2.24
CA ASP A 757 -16.39 33.96 -3.27
C ASP A 757 -14.92 33.50 -3.09
N PRO A 758 -14.66 32.22 -2.80
CA PRO A 758 -13.30 31.74 -2.56
C PRO A 758 -12.48 31.50 -3.83
N MET A 759 -13.14 31.38 -5.00
CA MET A 759 -12.48 30.97 -6.24
C MET A 759 -11.35 31.90 -6.70
N PRO A 760 -11.50 33.25 -6.63
CA PRO A 760 -10.44 34.16 -7.02
C PRO A 760 -9.16 34.04 -6.17
N LEU A 761 -9.30 33.59 -4.92
CA LEU A 761 -8.14 33.33 -4.04
C LEU A 761 -7.56 31.96 -4.29
N LEU A 762 -8.42 30.93 -4.31
CA LEU A 762 -7.99 29.54 -4.51
C LEU A 762 -7.37 29.35 -5.90
N GLY A 763 -7.83 30.12 -6.89
CA GLY A 763 -7.31 30.12 -8.26
C GLY A 763 -5.85 30.52 -8.38
N LYS A 764 -5.30 31.22 -7.39
CA LYS A 764 -3.92 31.71 -7.39
C LYS A 764 -2.91 30.71 -6.82
N PHE A 765 -3.36 29.60 -6.23
CA PHE A 765 -2.40 28.57 -5.75
C PHE A 765 -1.67 27.92 -6.94
N PRO A 766 -0.33 28.07 -7.02
CA PRO A 766 0.43 27.76 -8.25
C PRO A 766 0.52 26.26 -8.53
N HIS A 767 0.43 25.42 -7.50
CA HIS A 767 0.61 23.98 -7.60
C HIS A 767 -0.66 23.19 -7.29
N LEU A 768 -1.82 23.84 -7.07
CA LEU A 768 -3.06 23.16 -6.79
C LEU A 768 -3.48 22.31 -8.00
N MET A 769 -3.61 21.02 -7.79
CA MET A 769 -4.01 20.03 -8.80
C MET A 769 -5.45 19.53 -8.57
N ILE A 770 -5.87 19.47 -7.32
CA ILE A 770 -7.15 18.89 -6.92
C ILE A 770 -7.88 19.84 -5.98
N LEU A 771 -9.08 20.20 -6.36
CA LEU A 771 -9.99 20.99 -5.54
C LEU A 771 -11.26 20.21 -5.26
N TYR A 772 -11.51 19.90 -3.99
CA TYR A 772 -12.73 19.25 -3.54
C TYR A 772 -13.47 20.13 -2.55
N VAL A 773 -14.65 20.59 -2.92
CA VAL A 773 -15.54 21.37 -2.07
C VAL A 773 -16.88 20.66 -1.87
N ARG A 774 -17.38 20.64 -0.65
CA ARG A 774 -18.57 19.86 -0.29
C ARG A 774 -19.43 20.59 0.74
N SER A 775 -20.72 20.37 0.64
CA SER A 775 -21.79 20.75 1.59
C SER A 775 -21.53 22.05 2.37
N ASN A 776 -22.22 23.12 2.00
CA ASN A 776 -22.13 24.42 2.68
C ASN A 776 -20.69 24.99 2.75
N PHE A 777 -19.90 24.84 1.69
CA PHE A 777 -18.57 25.44 1.67
C PHE A 777 -18.65 26.96 1.49
N TYR A 778 -19.68 27.45 0.82
CA TYR A 778 -19.90 28.86 0.49
C TYR A 778 -21.39 29.25 0.63
N TYR A 779 -21.67 30.45 1.14
CA TYR A 779 -23.04 30.96 1.32
C TYR A 779 -23.62 31.63 0.08
N GLY A 780 -22.79 32.09 -0.84
CA GLY A 780 -23.24 32.77 -2.06
C GLY A 780 -23.82 31.82 -3.09
N LYS A 781 -24.51 32.39 -4.06
CA LYS A 781 -25.16 31.65 -5.16
C LYS A 781 -24.29 31.56 -6.41
N LYS A 782 -23.22 32.34 -6.48
CA LYS A 782 -22.37 32.49 -7.66
C LYS A 782 -20.89 32.36 -7.29
N ILE A 783 -20.14 31.61 -8.09
CA ILE A 783 -18.67 31.52 -8.04
C ILE A 783 -18.07 31.93 -9.38
N VAL A 784 -16.92 32.60 -9.34
CA VAL A 784 -16.26 33.16 -10.53
C VAL A 784 -14.79 32.72 -10.56
N CYS A 785 -14.40 32.07 -11.64
CA CYS A 785 -13.00 31.77 -11.93
C CYS A 785 -12.52 32.69 -13.06
N LYS A 786 -11.54 33.56 -12.78
CA LYS A 786 -10.99 34.51 -13.73
C LYS A 786 -10.00 33.85 -14.69
N ALA A 787 -9.70 34.52 -15.79
CA ALA A 787 -8.64 34.12 -16.70
C ALA A 787 -7.31 33.86 -15.94
N ARG A 788 -6.62 32.75 -16.25
CA ARG A 788 -5.40 32.27 -15.59
C ARG A 788 -5.57 31.72 -14.17
N ASP A 789 -6.78 31.74 -13.58
CA ASP A 789 -7.00 31.01 -12.30
C ASP A 789 -6.82 29.51 -12.47
N PHE A 790 -6.32 28.86 -11.43
CA PHE A 790 -6.11 27.42 -11.38
C PHE A 790 -5.21 26.86 -12.50
N PRO A 791 -3.95 27.32 -12.63
CA PRO A 791 -3.09 26.98 -13.76
C PRO A 791 -2.75 25.50 -13.87
N ARG A 792 -2.81 24.74 -12.77
CA ARG A 792 -2.46 23.31 -12.70
C ARG A 792 -3.59 22.40 -12.22
N VAL A 793 -4.77 22.92 -12.00
CA VAL A 793 -5.91 22.09 -11.55
C VAL A 793 -6.29 21.09 -12.64
N GLU A 794 -6.27 19.84 -12.29
CA GLU A 794 -6.65 18.70 -13.14
C GLU A 794 -8.02 18.14 -12.76
N VAL A 795 -8.40 18.25 -11.49
CA VAL A 795 -9.65 17.70 -10.98
C VAL A 795 -10.38 18.70 -10.08
N VAL A 796 -11.68 18.89 -10.36
CA VAL A 796 -12.59 19.66 -9.52
C VAL A 796 -13.79 18.80 -9.15
N LYS A 797 -14.10 18.76 -7.86
CA LYS A 797 -15.31 18.12 -7.35
C LYS A 797 -16.12 19.09 -6.51
N LEU A 798 -17.34 19.35 -6.97
CA LEU A 798 -18.35 20.08 -6.23
C LEU A 798 -19.39 19.06 -5.76
N ALA A 799 -19.58 18.88 -4.46
CA ALA A 799 -20.49 17.86 -3.95
C ALA A 799 -21.48 18.46 -2.94
N ASN A 800 -22.78 18.17 -3.17
CA ASN A 800 -23.87 18.49 -2.25
C ASN A 800 -23.92 19.94 -1.75
N ASP A 801 -23.66 20.94 -2.60
CA ASP A 801 -23.95 22.34 -2.30
C ASP A 801 -25.23 22.75 -3.02
N TYR A 802 -26.32 22.85 -2.26
CA TYR A 802 -27.66 23.14 -2.79
C TYR A 802 -27.90 24.64 -3.01
N ARG A 803 -26.97 25.52 -2.58
CA ARG A 803 -27.13 27.00 -2.67
C ARG A 803 -26.52 27.55 -3.93
N LEU A 804 -25.53 26.90 -4.49
CA LEU A 804 -24.80 27.36 -5.65
C LEU A 804 -25.67 27.23 -6.91
N GLU A 805 -25.94 28.35 -7.59
CA GLU A 805 -26.81 28.43 -8.78
C GLU A 805 -26.03 28.74 -10.06
N GLU A 806 -24.92 29.48 -9.96
CA GLU A 806 -24.15 29.94 -11.11
C GLU A 806 -22.63 29.74 -10.92
N TRP A 807 -22.02 29.18 -11.94
CA TRP A 807 -20.55 29.06 -12.01
C TRP A 807 -20.07 29.75 -13.29
N GLN A 808 -19.40 30.88 -13.13
CA GLN A 808 -18.79 31.62 -14.25
C GLN A 808 -17.30 31.21 -14.32
N VAL A 809 -16.85 30.87 -15.53
CA VAL A 809 -15.47 30.49 -15.79
C VAL A 809 -14.99 31.21 -17.05
N GLU A 810 -14.10 32.19 -16.88
CA GLU A 810 -13.49 32.94 -17.96
C GLU A 810 -12.60 32.05 -18.85
N GLU A 811 -12.41 32.49 -20.10
CA GLU A 811 -11.51 31.83 -21.02
C GLU A 811 -10.06 31.85 -20.50
N GLY A 812 -9.36 30.69 -20.57
CA GLY A 812 -8.02 30.54 -20.04
C GLY A 812 -7.93 30.15 -18.56
N ALA A 813 -9.07 30.07 -17.81
CA ALA A 813 -9.07 29.47 -16.47
C ALA A 813 -9.07 27.94 -16.55
N MET A 814 -8.44 27.25 -15.60
CA MET A 814 -8.37 25.79 -15.53
C MET A 814 -7.90 25.11 -16.82
N PRO A 815 -6.75 25.46 -17.40
CA PRO A 815 -6.34 24.97 -18.72
C PRO A 815 -6.02 23.46 -18.74
N ARG A 816 -5.81 22.84 -17.58
CA ARG A 816 -5.44 21.42 -17.43
C ARG A 816 -6.56 20.56 -16.86
N LEU A 817 -7.79 21.07 -16.76
CA LEU A 817 -8.89 20.34 -16.16
C LEU A 817 -9.24 19.09 -16.99
N LYS A 818 -9.15 17.92 -16.37
CA LYS A 818 -9.38 16.59 -16.98
C LYS A 818 -10.59 15.89 -16.38
N GLY A 819 -10.92 16.21 -15.13
CA GLY A 819 -12.00 15.56 -14.39
C GLY A 819 -12.90 16.58 -13.68
N LEU A 820 -14.21 16.48 -13.92
CA LEU A 820 -15.20 17.31 -13.26
C LEU A 820 -16.33 16.48 -12.70
N SER A 821 -16.59 16.61 -11.38
CA SER A 821 -17.73 15.97 -10.74
C SER A 821 -18.63 17.02 -10.10
N VAL A 822 -19.89 17.06 -10.57
CA VAL A 822 -20.95 17.92 -10.03
C VAL A 822 -22.17 17.06 -9.73
N PRO A 823 -22.91 17.30 -8.63
CA PRO A 823 -24.11 16.50 -8.30
C PRO A 823 -25.16 16.58 -9.41
N GLN A 824 -25.75 15.44 -9.77
CA GLN A 824 -26.79 15.38 -10.82
C GLN A 824 -28.03 16.22 -10.51
N ASN A 825 -28.35 16.41 -9.23
CA ASN A 825 -29.52 17.18 -8.77
C ASN A 825 -29.17 18.63 -8.36
N SER A 826 -28.03 19.15 -8.80
CA SER A 826 -27.64 20.53 -8.49
C SER A 826 -28.39 21.54 -9.37
N ARG A 827 -28.79 22.68 -8.79
CA ARG A 827 -29.32 23.84 -9.55
C ARG A 827 -28.22 24.60 -10.28
N LEU A 828 -26.97 24.17 -10.16
CA LEU A 828 -25.78 24.82 -10.66
C LEU A 828 -25.75 24.83 -12.19
N ARG A 829 -25.70 26.03 -12.79
CA ARG A 829 -25.49 26.22 -14.22
C ARG A 829 -24.01 26.05 -14.53
N ILE A 830 -23.65 24.90 -15.16
CA ILE A 830 -22.28 24.59 -15.56
C ILE A 830 -21.99 25.26 -16.90
N PRO A 831 -20.85 25.97 -17.07
CA PRO A 831 -20.39 26.50 -18.34
C PRO A 831 -20.32 25.45 -19.43
N GLU A 832 -20.67 25.81 -20.66
CA GLU A 832 -20.81 24.85 -21.77
C GLU A 832 -19.51 24.11 -22.07
N ARG A 833 -18.35 24.79 -22.00
CA ARG A 833 -17.03 24.20 -22.20
C ARG A 833 -16.66 23.15 -21.16
N LEU A 834 -17.26 23.15 -19.97
CA LEU A 834 -16.97 22.18 -18.89
C LEU A 834 -17.90 20.97 -18.92
N ARG A 835 -18.99 21.02 -19.69
CA ARG A 835 -19.97 19.92 -19.77
C ARG A 835 -19.41 18.67 -20.45
N SER A 836 -18.44 18.83 -21.34
CA SER A 836 -17.77 17.73 -22.03
C SER A 836 -16.71 17.02 -21.18
N ILE A 837 -16.33 17.59 -20.02
CA ILE A 837 -15.30 17.01 -19.16
C ILE A 837 -15.93 15.85 -18.38
N PRO A 838 -15.40 14.63 -18.49
CA PRO A 838 -15.94 13.46 -17.82
C PRO A 838 -15.75 13.57 -16.29
N PRO A 839 -16.60 12.90 -15.49
CA PRO A 839 -16.30 12.71 -14.08
C PRO A 839 -15.01 11.92 -13.93
N PRO A 840 -14.14 12.26 -12.98
CA PRO A 840 -12.91 11.54 -12.76
C PRO A 840 -13.24 10.08 -12.37
N VAL A 841 -12.69 9.13 -13.11
CA VAL A 841 -12.97 7.69 -12.99
C VAL A 841 -12.61 7.16 -11.59
N GLU A 842 -11.69 7.81 -10.91
CA GLU A 842 -11.07 7.38 -9.65
C GLU A 842 -11.87 7.76 -8.40
N TRP A 843 -13.01 8.47 -8.53
CA TRP A 843 -13.71 9.10 -7.40
C TRP A 843 -14.86 8.28 -6.81
N GLU A 844 -15.19 7.15 -7.38
CA GLU A 844 -16.25 6.27 -6.84
C GLU A 844 -15.90 5.71 -5.44
N PHE A 845 -14.61 5.74 -5.07
CA PHE A 845 -14.07 5.11 -3.86
C PHE A 845 -13.66 6.07 -2.74
N GLU A 846 -13.64 7.38 -2.98
CA GLU A 846 -13.22 8.37 -1.97
C GLU A 846 -14.28 8.72 -0.93
N THR A 847 -15.48 8.19 -1.07
CA THR A 847 -16.52 8.39 -0.07
C THR A 847 -16.10 7.87 1.31
N ASP A 848 -15.11 6.98 1.38
CA ASP A 848 -14.76 6.31 2.64
C ASP A 848 -13.97 7.20 3.62
N TRP A 849 -12.95 7.94 3.20
CA TRP A 849 -12.16 8.73 4.15
C TRP A 849 -12.93 9.89 4.79
N PHE A 850 -13.87 10.51 4.06
CA PHE A 850 -14.70 11.61 4.55
C PHE A 850 -16.05 11.16 5.09
N ASN A 851 -16.62 10.08 4.55
CA ASN A 851 -17.81 9.46 5.11
C ASN A 851 -17.48 8.58 6.33
N LEU A 852 -16.22 8.16 6.50
CA LEU A 852 -15.75 7.40 7.64
C LEU A 852 -15.76 8.18 8.97
N LEU A 853 -15.96 9.50 8.94
CA LEU A 853 -16.02 10.33 10.14
C LEU A 853 -17.40 10.39 10.81
N PHE A 854 -18.47 9.87 10.18
CA PHE A 854 -19.83 9.82 10.76
C PHE A 854 -20.59 8.58 10.36
#